data_89af57e0b75f80dbefb44c0ba46e9051
#
_entry.id   89af57e0b75f80dbefb44c0ba46e9051
#
_cell.length_a   1.000
_cell.length_b   1.000
_cell.length_c   1.000
_cell.angle_alpha   90.00
_cell.angle_beta   90.00
_cell.angle_gamma   90.00
#
_symmetry.space_group_name_H-M   'P 1'
#
loop_
_entity.id
_entity.type
_entity.pdbx_description
1 polymer ?
#
loop_
_entity_poly.entity_id
_entity_poly.type
_entity_poly.pdbx_seq_one_letter_code
_entity_poly.pdbx_strand_id
1 'polypeptide(L)'
;MSSLIKLRRQPKADEKPKASLRILLISPSYAPSRNTMYFPIGLSYVAAYVRKFGYEVVPLNMNHWDAEERYQQLERVLREERIDVVGITGITIAFNEIERIIQFVRPRSQAQIVLGGGITSCESELVLSTLKPDYMVVSEGELIFLNLLQTMESGGDPGDVRGIWYFKDGKPCSTGEGDGIGNLDDLPQPDLDLFGMEEHLAIQCEQQFSYHESHLVGSKMIPITASRSCPFRCTFCYHAGMGKYRRHSIVATVEHIKACIEKFGVRYFMIYDELFSANKARLIEFCDLVKDLSIRWYCQLRVDQMDQLLLHRMKAAGCHYISYGFESGSDTVLESMQKKITAAQIAKAVKMTREARIGIQANFLFGDIVETEQTLQETLAFQQANELFFVDWSAVIPYPGTQLFDRAIERNQIPDRDLFIRSMGNVSNYLWKHMINLTDLPDARFRELYVELRELNDQNHRKVRTIVEAGEALGPTRSTMTFRCPTCDHVDTGAVIPYPPECTQGGAPNLKSPIGIPGMNVVCPDCMRKHHLVAKAIPHVGQIYAEFQRSLDALKASQKEVVVLPAVDRFYGVVFEDLDLSGLKVAAVLDTREHRIGASFLGQTTIKLDQTSAAQQVGRAAIVLPWVEYDTAVATLLAAGFAREDIVCWNEYFAAAMLGDDAAQERKPGHEPRVGFGAPLPETFSPSKAWARTEPNKALVRSS
;
A
#
# COMPACT_ATOMS: atom_id res chain seq x y z
N MET A 1 19.28 46.26 11.58
CA MET A 1 19.92 45.88 12.86
C MET A 1 19.52 44.42 13.10
N SER A 2 20.49 43.56 12.97
CA SER A 2 20.31 42.11 13.01
C SER A 2 20.12 41.67 14.47
N SER A 3 18.91 41.25 14.84
CA SER A 3 18.66 40.52 16.08
C SER A 3 18.96 39.05 15.85
N LEU A 4 20.19 38.66 16.02
CA LEU A 4 20.60 37.28 16.21
C LEU A 4 19.83 36.71 17.41
N ILE A 5 18.84 35.90 17.16
CA ILE A 5 18.27 35.00 18.18
C ILE A 5 19.43 34.12 18.63
N LYS A 6 19.94 34.39 19.83
CA LYS A 6 20.98 33.59 20.46
C LYS A 6 20.40 32.19 20.64
N LEU A 7 20.82 31.24 19.82
CA LEU A 7 20.70 29.83 20.14
C LEU A 7 21.10 29.63 21.60
N ARG A 8 20.13 29.31 22.45
CA ARG A 8 20.41 28.94 23.84
C ARG A 8 21.44 27.82 23.81
N ARG A 9 22.55 27.98 24.53
CA ARG A 9 23.57 26.95 24.70
C ARG A 9 22.91 25.63 25.01
N GLN A 10 23.37 24.56 24.37
CA GLN A 10 23.03 23.21 24.75
C GLN A 10 23.20 23.05 26.27
N PRO A 11 22.19 22.56 27.00
CA PRO A 11 22.34 22.29 28.43
C PRO A 11 23.49 21.31 28.63
N LYS A 12 24.30 21.50 29.64
CA LYS A 12 25.25 20.50 30.11
C LYS A 12 24.46 19.24 30.51
N ALA A 13 25.07 18.08 30.30
CA ALA A 13 24.42 16.76 30.43
C ALA A 13 23.73 16.49 31.80
N ASP A 14 23.94 17.31 32.80
CA ASP A 14 23.44 17.12 34.17
C ASP A 14 22.24 18.01 34.57
N GLU A 15 21.78 18.93 33.72
CA GLU A 15 20.60 19.76 33.99
C GLU A 15 19.64 19.67 32.80
N LYS A 16 18.81 18.63 32.79
CA LYS A 16 17.64 18.62 31.93
C LYS A 16 16.60 19.56 32.56
N PRO A 17 16.25 20.71 31.96
CA PRO A 17 15.10 21.45 32.39
C PRO A 17 13.92 20.51 32.20
N LYS A 18 13.12 20.28 33.23
CA LYS A 18 11.91 19.48 33.16
C LYS A 18 10.93 20.27 32.30
N ALA A 19 10.82 19.92 31.01
CA ALA A 19 9.84 20.50 30.12
C ALA A 19 8.45 20.28 30.72
N SER A 20 7.61 21.29 30.71
CA SER A 20 6.32 21.25 31.40
C SER A 20 5.23 20.65 30.52
N LEU A 21 5.37 20.71 29.19
CA LEU A 21 4.39 20.24 28.25
C LEU A 21 4.52 18.74 28.01
N ARG A 22 3.39 18.04 28.08
CA ARG A 22 3.26 16.64 27.72
C ARG A 22 2.57 16.51 26.38
N ILE A 23 3.14 15.74 25.46
CA ILE A 23 2.80 15.73 24.05
C ILE A 23 2.25 14.35 23.68
N LEU A 24 1.06 14.30 23.10
CA LEU A 24 0.54 13.12 22.41
C LEU A 24 0.89 13.23 20.91
N LEU A 25 1.64 12.28 20.38
CA LEU A 25 1.94 12.20 18.94
C LEU A 25 1.16 11.06 18.29
N ILE A 26 0.30 11.42 17.32
CA ILE A 26 -0.61 10.51 16.65
C ILE A 26 -0.15 10.26 15.21
N SER A 27 0.03 8.98 14.87
CA SER A 27 0.11 8.51 13.49
C SER A 27 -1.26 7.96 13.08
N PRO A 28 -2.01 8.63 12.20
CA PRO A 28 -3.31 8.15 11.73
C PRO A 28 -3.17 6.85 10.94
N SER A 29 -4.24 6.08 10.88
CA SER A 29 -4.36 4.98 9.93
C SER A 29 -5.50 5.28 8.96
N TYR A 30 -5.24 5.13 7.69
CA TYR A 30 -6.22 5.30 6.61
C TYR A 30 -6.73 3.97 6.06
N ALA A 31 -6.31 2.85 6.64
CA ALA A 31 -6.84 1.54 6.31
C ALA A 31 -8.00 1.17 7.26
N PRO A 32 -9.00 0.39 6.83
CA PRO A 32 -10.10 -0.03 7.69
C PRO A 32 -9.67 -1.00 8.79
N SER A 33 -8.61 -1.76 8.57
CA SER A 33 -8.03 -2.73 9.52
C SER A 33 -6.61 -2.33 9.90
N ARG A 34 -5.97 -3.11 10.78
CA ARG A 34 -4.54 -2.99 11.09
C ARG A 34 -3.72 -2.90 9.82
N ASN A 35 -2.72 -2.05 9.80
CA ASN A 35 -1.90 -1.81 8.62
C ASN A 35 -0.42 -1.67 8.98
N THR A 36 0.41 -2.56 8.48
CA THR A 36 1.85 -2.52 8.67
C THR A 36 2.65 -2.08 7.45
N MET A 37 1.98 -1.61 6.40
CA MET A 37 2.67 -1.02 5.26
C MET A 37 3.41 0.27 5.62
N TYR A 38 2.95 0.95 6.70
CA TYR A 38 3.49 2.25 7.09
C TYR A 38 3.86 2.28 8.56
N PHE A 39 5.15 2.31 8.85
CA PHE A 39 5.67 2.69 10.16
C PHE A 39 5.93 4.19 10.19
N PRO A 40 5.55 4.93 11.25
CA PRO A 40 5.67 6.39 11.31
C PRO A 40 7.11 6.87 11.56
N ILE A 41 8.04 6.52 10.66
CA ILE A 41 9.47 6.80 10.83
C ILE A 41 9.76 8.30 10.95
N GLY A 42 9.07 9.15 10.18
CA GLY A 42 9.20 10.61 10.29
C GLY A 42 8.78 11.14 11.67
N LEU A 43 7.66 10.64 12.19
CA LEU A 43 7.19 11.01 13.53
C LEU A 43 8.12 10.48 14.64
N SER A 44 8.76 9.33 14.40
CA SER A 44 9.77 8.77 15.31
C SER A 44 11.02 9.65 15.41
N TYR A 45 11.43 10.31 14.32
CA TYR A 45 12.48 11.32 14.33
C TYR A 45 12.07 12.56 15.12
N VAL A 46 10.85 13.08 14.88
CA VAL A 46 10.32 14.24 15.61
C VAL A 46 10.25 13.93 17.12
N ALA A 47 9.72 12.77 17.49
CA ALA A 47 9.66 12.34 18.88
C ALA A 47 11.05 12.24 19.53
N ALA A 48 12.00 11.57 18.87
CA ALA A 48 13.37 11.45 19.36
C ALA A 48 14.03 12.81 19.53
N TYR A 49 13.77 13.74 18.59
CA TYR A 49 14.33 15.08 18.65
C TYR A 49 13.79 15.91 19.81
N VAL A 50 12.47 15.98 20.02
CA VAL A 50 11.90 16.75 21.13
C VAL A 50 12.22 16.12 22.50
N ARG A 51 12.27 14.78 22.58
CA ARG A 51 12.70 14.06 23.80
C ARG A 51 14.15 14.37 24.20
N LYS A 52 15.05 14.63 23.25
CA LYS A 52 16.41 15.09 23.50
C LYS A 52 16.43 16.40 24.29
N PHE A 53 15.39 17.22 24.18
CA PHE A 53 15.23 18.48 24.90
C PHE A 53 14.35 18.35 26.16
N GLY A 54 14.00 17.14 26.56
CA GLY A 54 13.33 16.87 27.86
C GLY A 54 11.81 16.78 27.80
N TYR A 55 11.18 16.88 26.62
CA TYR A 55 9.73 16.72 26.49
C TYR A 55 9.28 15.27 26.68
N GLU A 56 8.18 15.09 27.38
CA GLU A 56 7.53 13.80 27.51
C GLU A 56 6.59 13.57 26.33
N VAL A 57 6.75 12.43 25.65
CA VAL A 57 5.97 12.06 24.47
C VAL A 57 5.19 10.80 24.73
N VAL A 58 3.88 10.86 24.57
CA VAL A 58 2.94 9.73 24.53
C VAL A 58 2.71 9.38 23.08
N PRO A 59 3.02 8.17 22.62
CA PRO A 59 2.81 7.77 21.22
C PRO A 59 1.43 7.18 21.02
N LEU A 60 0.86 7.38 19.84
CA LEU A 60 -0.32 6.65 19.39
C LEU A 60 -0.18 6.29 17.90
N ASN A 61 0.23 5.06 17.63
CA ASN A 61 0.29 4.54 16.26
C ASN A 61 -1.02 3.82 15.93
N MET A 62 -1.95 4.52 15.29
CA MET A 62 -3.27 3.99 14.97
C MET A 62 -3.25 2.84 13.95
N ASN A 63 -2.11 2.57 13.31
CA ASN A 63 -1.98 1.45 12.38
C ASN A 63 -1.97 0.07 13.06
N HIS A 64 -1.81 0.03 14.38
CA HIS A 64 -1.78 -1.22 15.14
C HIS A 64 -3.17 -1.73 15.54
N TRP A 65 -4.22 -0.96 15.31
CA TRP A 65 -5.59 -1.31 15.70
C TRP A 65 -6.59 -1.21 14.54
N ASP A 66 -7.68 -1.94 14.66
CA ASP A 66 -8.83 -1.82 13.77
C ASP A 66 -9.59 -0.50 14.02
N ALA A 67 -10.45 -0.12 13.08
CA ALA A 67 -11.06 1.20 13.05
C ALA A 67 -11.79 1.61 14.34
N GLU A 68 -12.46 0.67 15.03
CA GLU A 68 -13.15 0.93 16.28
C GLU A 68 -12.18 1.03 17.47
N GLU A 69 -11.22 0.13 17.54
CA GLU A 69 -10.24 0.07 18.61
C GLU A 69 -9.34 1.31 18.66
N ARG A 70 -9.01 1.92 17.51
CA ARG A 70 -8.20 3.16 17.44
C ARG A 70 -8.75 4.27 18.30
N TYR A 71 -10.05 4.50 18.22
CA TYR A 71 -10.71 5.57 18.95
C TYR A 71 -10.90 5.23 20.42
N GLN A 72 -11.06 3.95 20.77
CA GLN A 72 -11.02 3.49 22.16
C GLN A 72 -9.64 3.76 22.78
N GLN A 73 -8.56 3.48 22.06
CA GLN A 73 -7.20 3.79 22.52
C GLN A 73 -6.96 5.30 22.66
N LEU A 74 -7.40 6.09 21.68
CA LEU A 74 -7.31 7.55 21.75
C LEU A 74 -8.09 8.11 22.95
N GLU A 75 -9.31 7.64 23.19
CA GLU A 75 -10.11 8.05 24.34
C GLU A 75 -9.45 7.68 25.67
N ARG A 76 -8.90 6.47 25.76
CA ARG A 76 -8.14 6.02 26.93
C ARG A 76 -6.98 6.97 27.23
N VAL A 77 -6.16 7.28 26.24
CA VAL A 77 -5.01 8.19 26.42
C VAL A 77 -5.47 9.58 26.86
N LEU A 78 -6.48 10.17 26.23
CA LEU A 78 -6.98 11.50 26.59
C LEU A 78 -7.60 11.55 27.99
N ARG A 79 -8.12 10.43 28.52
CA ARG A 79 -8.68 10.34 29.85
C ARG A 79 -7.63 10.08 30.93
N GLU A 80 -6.65 9.21 30.64
CA GLU A 80 -5.69 8.70 31.64
C GLU A 80 -4.43 9.57 31.73
N GLU A 81 -4.12 10.31 30.66
CA GLU A 81 -2.92 11.12 30.57
C GLU A 81 -3.24 12.62 30.52
N ARG A 82 -2.47 13.41 31.25
CA ARG A 82 -2.49 14.86 31.04
C ARG A 82 -1.78 15.16 29.72
N ILE A 83 -2.50 15.70 28.75
CA ILE A 83 -1.96 16.09 27.44
C ILE A 83 -2.12 17.59 27.27
N ASP A 84 -1.02 18.28 26.99
CA ASP A 84 -0.98 19.71 26.74
C ASP A 84 -0.95 20.03 25.23
N VAL A 85 -0.34 19.14 24.42
CA VAL A 85 -0.23 19.28 22.96
C VAL A 85 -0.53 17.95 22.29
N VAL A 86 -1.39 17.97 21.26
CA VAL A 86 -1.67 16.83 20.39
C VAL A 86 -1.06 17.11 19.02
N GLY A 87 0.02 16.40 18.69
CA GLY A 87 0.65 16.44 17.38
C GLY A 87 0.11 15.33 16.48
N ILE A 88 -0.39 15.68 15.32
CA ILE A 88 -0.91 14.75 14.32
C ILE A 88 -0.06 14.87 13.06
N THR A 89 0.39 13.74 12.50
CA THR A 89 1.09 13.76 11.21
C THR A 89 0.23 13.14 10.12
N GLY A 90 0.47 13.51 8.87
CA GLY A 90 -0.18 12.84 7.75
C GLY A 90 0.22 13.36 6.38
N ILE A 91 -0.27 12.64 5.39
CA ILE A 91 -0.23 13.00 3.97
C ILE A 91 -1.65 13.26 3.49
N THR A 92 -1.84 13.78 2.30
CA THR A 92 -3.15 14.20 1.78
C THR A 92 -4.22 13.11 1.84
N ILE A 93 -3.86 11.85 1.60
CA ILE A 93 -4.81 10.72 1.70
C ILE A 93 -5.34 10.48 3.12
N ALA A 94 -4.68 10.99 4.15
CA ALA A 94 -5.13 10.91 5.54
C ALA A 94 -6.09 12.04 5.93
N PHE A 95 -6.46 12.94 5.02
CA PHE A 95 -7.23 14.14 5.31
C PHE A 95 -8.49 13.87 6.13
N ASN A 96 -9.33 12.96 5.66
CA ASN A 96 -10.60 12.64 6.33
C ASN A 96 -10.39 12.02 7.71
N GLU A 97 -9.35 11.21 7.87
CA GLU A 97 -9.03 10.59 9.16
C GLU A 97 -8.46 11.61 10.15
N ILE A 98 -7.62 12.52 9.67
CA ILE A 98 -7.14 13.66 10.49
C ILE A 98 -8.29 14.54 10.95
N GLU A 99 -9.25 14.84 10.08
CA GLU A 99 -10.44 15.59 10.44
C GLU A 99 -11.23 14.90 11.56
N ARG A 100 -11.46 13.58 11.45
CA ARG A 100 -12.14 12.78 12.48
C ARG A 100 -11.37 12.80 13.80
N ILE A 101 -10.04 12.69 13.78
CA ILE A 101 -9.21 12.76 14.97
C ILE A 101 -9.36 14.13 15.64
N ILE A 102 -9.26 15.22 14.88
CA ILE A 102 -9.43 16.58 15.42
C ILE A 102 -10.81 16.75 16.05
N GLN A 103 -11.87 16.34 15.34
CA GLN A 103 -13.25 16.38 15.85
C GLN A 103 -13.45 15.53 17.09
N PHE A 104 -12.73 14.43 17.21
CA PHE A 104 -12.79 13.55 18.39
C PHE A 104 -12.07 14.16 19.60
N VAL A 105 -10.90 14.79 19.37
CA VAL A 105 -10.06 15.39 20.43
C VAL A 105 -10.68 16.67 21.00
N ARG A 106 -11.17 17.57 20.15
CA ARG A 106 -11.66 18.91 20.57
C ARG A 106 -12.64 18.92 21.73
N PRO A 107 -13.72 18.08 21.78
CA PRO A 107 -14.66 18.09 22.92
C PRO A 107 -14.13 17.37 24.16
N ARG A 108 -12.99 16.67 24.07
CA ARG A 108 -12.45 15.82 25.14
C ARG A 108 -11.18 16.36 25.78
N SER A 109 -10.53 17.34 25.16
CA SER A 109 -9.26 17.89 25.65
C SER A 109 -9.13 19.37 25.33
N GLN A 110 -8.43 20.10 26.21
CA GLN A 110 -8.03 21.50 25.99
C GLN A 110 -6.62 21.59 25.36
N ALA A 111 -6.02 20.47 24.99
CA ALA A 111 -4.70 20.44 24.37
C ALA A 111 -4.67 21.22 23.05
N GLN A 112 -3.57 21.89 22.80
CA GLN A 112 -3.33 22.54 21.51
C GLN A 112 -3.09 21.49 20.43
N ILE A 113 -3.79 21.57 19.31
CA ILE A 113 -3.65 20.64 18.20
C ILE A 113 -2.66 21.18 17.18
N VAL A 114 -1.59 20.42 16.94
CA VAL A 114 -0.55 20.76 15.95
C VAL A 114 -0.57 19.70 14.84
N LEU A 115 -0.81 20.15 13.60
CA LEU A 115 -0.80 19.28 12.44
C LEU A 115 0.54 19.42 11.70
N GLY A 116 1.14 18.28 11.30
CA GLY A 116 2.38 18.23 10.53
C GLY A 116 2.34 17.17 9.41
N GLY A 117 3.48 16.99 8.77
CA GLY A 117 3.62 16.04 7.66
C GLY A 117 3.28 16.62 6.30
N GLY A 118 3.30 15.79 5.26
CA GLY A 118 3.14 16.24 3.88
C GLY A 118 1.85 16.99 3.57
N ILE A 119 0.78 16.73 4.31
CA ILE A 119 -0.51 17.39 4.15
C ILE A 119 -0.44 18.92 4.37
N THR A 120 0.48 19.39 5.21
CA THR A 120 0.60 20.81 5.56
C THR A 120 1.39 21.61 4.56
N SER A 121 2.10 20.96 3.64
CA SER A 121 3.01 21.61 2.69
C SER A 121 2.36 21.98 1.35
N CYS A 122 1.12 21.53 1.14
CA CYS A 122 0.34 21.82 -0.05
C CYS A 122 -1.03 22.32 0.36
N GLU A 123 -1.56 23.30 -0.35
CA GLU A 123 -2.87 23.85 -0.04
C GLU A 123 -3.01 24.25 1.45
N SER A 124 -1.91 24.79 2.05
CA SER A 124 -1.81 25.01 3.50
C SER A 124 -2.94 25.87 4.05
N GLU A 125 -3.36 26.92 3.32
CA GLU A 125 -4.47 27.79 3.73
C GLU A 125 -5.80 27.02 3.75
N LEU A 126 -6.05 26.19 2.74
CA LEU A 126 -7.24 25.35 2.64
C LEU A 126 -7.27 24.32 3.79
N VAL A 127 -6.15 23.63 4.01
CA VAL A 127 -6.01 22.62 5.08
C VAL A 127 -6.23 23.25 6.46
N LEU A 128 -5.62 24.42 6.74
CA LEU A 128 -5.82 25.14 7.98
C LEU A 128 -7.27 25.56 8.17
N SER A 129 -7.88 26.14 7.12
CA SER A 129 -9.25 26.68 7.18
C SER A 129 -10.30 25.58 7.34
N THR A 130 -10.05 24.38 6.78
CA THR A 130 -10.97 23.25 6.83
C THR A 130 -10.82 22.43 8.10
N LEU A 131 -9.59 21.98 8.41
CA LEU A 131 -9.33 21.11 9.56
C LEU A 131 -9.26 21.85 10.89
N LYS A 132 -8.93 23.13 10.86
CA LYS A 132 -8.83 24.03 12.03
C LYS A 132 -7.99 23.50 13.19
N PRO A 133 -6.77 22.99 12.94
CA PRO A 133 -5.82 22.81 14.04
C PRO A 133 -5.45 24.18 14.63
N ASP A 134 -4.84 24.21 15.81
CA ASP A 134 -4.35 25.48 16.37
C ASP A 134 -3.11 25.96 15.62
N TYR A 135 -2.25 24.99 15.23
CA TYR A 135 -1.03 25.27 14.47
C TYR A 135 -0.82 24.19 13.40
N MET A 136 -0.18 24.57 12.32
CA MET A 136 0.39 23.63 11.36
C MET A 136 1.88 23.86 11.22
N VAL A 137 2.65 22.79 11.26
CA VAL A 137 4.07 22.76 10.98
C VAL A 137 4.28 22.38 9.51
N VAL A 138 4.89 23.25 8.74
CA VAL A 138 5.14 23.06 7.31
C VAL A 138 6.58 22.61 7.08
N SER A 139 6.81 21.63 6.20
CA SER A 139 8.11 21.03 5.94
C SER A 139 8.54 20.04 7.04
N GLU A 140 9.83 20.02 7.41
CA GLU A 140 10.37 19.08 8.39
C GLU A 140 10.07 19.53 9.83
N GLY A 141 9.51 18.60 10.60
CA GLY A 141 8.93 18.94 11.89
C GLY A 141 9.91 19.08 13.05
N GLU A 142 11.11 18.51 13.00
CA GLU A 142 11.96 18.34 14.16
C GLU A 142 12.29 19.70 14.83
N LEU A 143 12.85 20.61 14.08
CA LEU A 143 13.28 21.92 14.60
C LEU A 143 12.10 22.87 14.78
N ILE A 144 11.18 22.91 13.81
CA ILE A 144 10.04 23.83 13.83
C ILE A 144 9.10 23.50 14.99
N PHE A 145 8.80 22.21 15.19
CA PHE A 145 7.94 21.78 16.30
C PHE A 145 8.57 22.04 17.65
N LEU A 146 9.91 21.79 17.80
CA LEU A 146 10.63 22.14 19.01
C LEU A 146 10.53 23.65 19.32
N ASN A 147 10.76 24.51 18.32
CA ASN A 147 10.67 25.96 18.49
C ASN A 147 9.24 26.38 18.90
N LEU A 148 8.22 25.77 18.31
CA LEU A 148 6.83 26.02 18.68
C LEU A 148 6.54 25.63 20.14
N LEU A 149 6.99 24.44 20.58
CA LEU A 149 6.83 23.98 21.95
C LEU A 149 7.53 24.93 22.96
N GLN A 150 8.75 25.37 22.67
CA GLN A 150 9.49 26.31 23.53
C GLN A 150 8.82 27.68 23.58
N THR A 151 8.23 28.13 22.48
CA THR A 151 7.45 29.37 22.41
C THR A 151 6.18 29.27 23.25
N MET A 152 5.45 28.14 23.18
CA MET A 152 4.28 27.87 24.02
C MET A 152 4.64 27.88 25.51
N GLU A 153 5.73 27.21 25.90
CA GLU A 153 6.18 27.18 27.31
C GLU A 153 6.57 28.55 27.86
N SER A 154 7.21 29.37 27.03
CA SER A 154 7.62 30.71 27.45
C SER A 154 6.50 31.76 27.37
N GLY A 155 5.31 31.39 26.85
CA GLY A 155 4.24 32.35 26.59
C GLY A 155 4.59 33.38 25.50
N GLY A 156 5.53 33.02 24.59
CA GLY A 156 5.93 33.87 23.46
C GLY A 156 4.87 33.96 22.34
N ASP A 157 5.13 34.82 21.35
CA ASP A 157 4.24 34.94 20.18
C ASP A 157 4.57 33.81 19.19
N PRO A 158 3.61 32.94 18.83
CA PRO A 158 3.80 31.93 17.77
C PRO A 158 4.22 32.54 16.42
N GLY A 159 3.91 33.81 16.17
CA GLY A 159 4.35 34.53 14.97
C GLY A 159 5.87 34.66 14.82
N ASP A 160 6.64 34.45 15.89
CA ASP A 160 8.11 34.44 15.90
C ASP A 160 8.68 33.09 15.45
N VAL A 161 7.85 32.02 15.40
CA VAL A 161 8.26 30.68 14.96
C VAL A 161 8.12 30.59 13.44
N ARG A 162 9.21 30.48 12.72
CA ARG A 162 9.20 30.29 11.27
C ARG A 162 8.74 28.87 10.90
N GLY A 163 8.01 28.76 9.80
CA GLY A 163 7.57 27.47 9.25
C GLY A 163 6.24 26.98 9.80
N ILE A 164 5.42 27.86 10.36
CA ILE A 164 4.08 27.51 10.81
C ILE A 164 2.98 28.29 10.09
N TRP A 165 1.80 27.68 10.09
CA TRP A 165 0.54 28.34 9.79
C TRP A 165 -0.35 28.28 11.02
N TYR A 166 -1.11 29.36 11.29
CA TYR A 166 -2.04 29.46 12.40
C TYR A 166 -3.09 30.56 12.11
N PHE A 167 -4.10 30.67 12.95
CA PHE A 167 -5.06 31.78 12.85
C PHE A 167 -4.56 32.97 13.67
N LYS A 168 -4.39 34.12 13.03
CA LYS A 168 -4.16 35.41 13.67
C LYS A 168 -5.36 36.33 13.42
N ASP A 169 -6.00 36.79 14.49
CA ASP A 169 -7.22 37.60 14.41
C ASP A 169 -8.31 36.95 13.53
N GLY A 170 -8.47 35.64 13.62
CA GLY A 170 -9.44 34.86 12.86
C GLY A 170 -9.09 34.62 11.37
N LYS A 171 -7.91 35.02 10.92
CA LYS A 171 -7.44 34.85 9.54
C LYS A 171 -6.27 33.88 9.45
N PRO A 172 -6.19 33.05 8.42
CA PRO A 172 -5.03 32.22 8.14
C PRO A 172 -3.76 33.08 7.99
N CYS A 173 -2.71 32.72 8.71
CA CYS A 173 -1.44 33.44 8.71
C CYS A 173 -0.27 32.46 8.59
N SER A 174 0.64 32.74 7.66
CA SER A 174 1.90 32.00 7.48
C SER A 174 3.07 32.80 8.05
N THR A 175 3.97 32.15 8.72
CA THR A 175 5.25 32.75 9.17
C THR A 175 6.39 32.55 8.16
N GLY A 176 6.07 32.09 6.94
CA GLY A 176 7.03 31.83 5.87
C GLY A 176 7.72 30.48 5.98
N GLU A 177 8.80 30.30 5.24
CA GLU A 177 9.58 29.05 5.25
C GLU A 177 10.30 28.85 6.58
N GLY A 178 10.23 27.65 7.11
CA GLY A 178 10.93 27.24 8.32
C GLY A 178 12.36 26.72 8.01
N ASP A 179 13.19 26.72 9.02
CA ASP A 179 14.53 26.16 8.92
C ASP A 179 14.51 24.65 9.16
N GLY A 180 15.12 23.88 8.25
CA GLY A 180 15.32 22.43 8.41
C GLY A 180 16.69 22.11 9.02
N ILE A 181 16.88 20.87 9.44
CA ILE A 181 18.18 20.37 9.91
C ILE A 181 19.14 20.26 8.71
N GLY A 182 20.22 21.01 8.73
CA GLY A 182 21.19 21.08 7.63
C GLY A 182 21.99 19.78 7.45
N ASN A 183 22.53 19.25 8.52
CA ASN A 183 23.23 17.96 8.56
C ASN A 183 22.34 16.93 9.24
N LEU A 184 21.94 15.88 8.51
CA LEU A 184 21.05 14.86 9.06
C LEU A 184 21.68 14.02 10.17
N ASP A 185 23.01 13.96 10.25
CA ASP A 185 23.72 13.25 11.33
C ASP A 185 23.61 13.96 12.70
N ASP A 186 23.14 15.22 12.72
CA ASP A 186 22.84 15.93 13.96
C ASP A 186 21.52 15.47 14.61
N LEU A 187 20.68 14.76 13.85
CA LEU A 187 19.47 14.14 14.35
C LEU A 187 19.79 12.94 15.24
N PRO A 188 19.06 12.73 16.34
CA PRO A 188 19.09 11.45 17.02
C PRO A 188 18.54 10.36 16.11
N GLN A 189 18.88 9.10 16.40
CA GLN A 189 18.23 7.96 15.77
C GLN A 189 16.70 8.01 16.04
N PRO A 190 15.86 7.57 15.10
CA PRO A 190 14.42 7.58 15.28
C PRO A 190 14.03 6.65 16.43
N ASP A 191 13.09 7.08 17.27
CA ASP A 191 12.62 6.29 18.39
C ASP A 191 11.57 5.25 17.94
N LEU A 192 12.08 4.14 17.42
CA LEU A 192 11.24 3.07 16.87
C LEU A 192 10.40 2.37 17.95
N ASP A 193 10.95 2.21 19.17
CA ASP A 193 10.24 1.56 20.27
C ASP A 193 9.05 2.36 20.73
N LEU A 194 9.21 3.67 20.79
CA LEU A 194 8.14 4.56 21.23
C LEU A 194 6.85 4.33 20.42
N PHE A 195 6.96 4.03 19.13
CA PHE A 195 5.82 3.76 18.25
C PHE A 195 5.54 2.27 18.06
N GLY A 196 6.05 1.39 18.94
CA GLY A 196 5.71 -0.03 18.98
C GLY A 196 6.29 -0.82 17.80
N MET A 197 7.60 -0.70 17.51
CA MET A 197 8.23 -1.46 16.42
C MET A 197 8.12 -2.97 16.62
N GLU A 198 8.22 -3.49 17.83
CA GLU A 198 8.06 -4.94 18.08
C GLU A 198 6.66 -5.42 17.73
N GLU A 199 5.63 -4.67 18.15
CA GLU A 199 4.23 -4.94 17.79
C GLU A 199 4.01 -4.83 16.28
N HIS A 200 4.57 -3.78 15.66
CA HIS A 200 4.52 -3.61 14.21
C HIS A 200 5.13 -4.81 13.47
N LEU A 201 6.27 -5.30 13.92
CA LEU A 201 6.93 -6.47 13.35
C LEU A 201 6.15 -7.77 13.60
N ALA A 202 5.46 -7.90 14.73
CA ALA A 202 4.58 -9.02 15.01
C ALA A 202 3.38 -9.02 14.05
N ILE A 203 2.69 -7.89 13.91
CA ILE A 203 1.58 -7.71 12.97
C ILE A 203 2.07 -7.92 11.52
N GLN A 204 3.25 -7.40 11.18
CA GLN A 204 3.85 -7.60 9.85
C GLN A 204 4.07 -9.07 9.53
N CYS A 205 4.50 -9.90 10.50
CA CYS A 205 4.58 -11.34 10.34
C CYS A 205 3.21 -11.99 10.10
N GLU A 206 2.16 -11.40 10.63
CA GLU A 206 0.80 -11.86 10.46
C GLU A 206 0.21 -11.45 9.11
N GLN A 207 0.48 -10.25 8.64
CA GLN A 207 -0.17 -9.63 7.46
C GLN A 207 0.55 -9.87 6.14
N GLN A 208 1.48 -10.75 6.08
CA GLN A 208 2.46 -10.86 5.02
C GLN A 208 1.97 -10.79 3.59
N PHE A 209 2.01 -9.57 3.16
CA PHE A 209 2.31 -9.22 1.79
C PHE A 209 3.59 -8.40 1.74
N SER A 210 4.74 -9.04 1.84
CA SER A 210 5.86 -8.36 1.27
C SER A 210 5.57 -8.26 -0.23
N TYR A 211 5.33 -7.07 -0.68
CA TYR A 211 5.05 -6.67 -2.06
C TYR A 211 6.00 -7.34 -3.08
N HIS A 212 7.07 -7.93 -2.61
CA HIS A 212 8.22 -8.30 -3.40
C HIS A 212 8.63 -9.76 -3.30
N GLU A 213 8.26 -10.52 -2.26
CA GLU A 213 8.90 -11.82 -2.07
C GLU A 213 8.09 -12.80 -1.23
N SER A 214 7.41 -13.73 -1.88
CA SER A 214 6.69 -14.81 -1.21
C SER A 214 7.58 -15.75 -0.38
N HIS A 215 8.88 -15.89 -0.73
CA HIS A 215 9.81 -16.73 0.03
C HIS A 215 10.34 -16.07 1.32
N LEU A 216 10.06 -14.79 1.50
CA LEU A 216 10.32 -14.05 2.75
C LEU A 216 9.09 -13.96 3.65
N VAL A 217 8.09 -14.76 3.38
CA VAL A 217 6.91 -14.91 4.22
C VAL A 217 7.38 -15.22 5.65
N GLY A 218 7.02 -14.38 6.65
CA GLY A 218 7.55 -14.41 8.01
C GLY A 218 8.76 -13.49 8.25
N SER A 219 9.29 -12.85 7.23
CA SER A 219 10.44 -11.95 7.41
C SER A 219 10.02 -10.62 7.98
N LYS A 220 10.59 -10.29 9.11
CA LYS A 220 10.48 -8.97 9.73
C LYS A 220 11.32 -7.97 8.95
N MET A 221 10.73 -6.84 8.56
CA MET A 221 11.40 -5.80 7.78
C MET A 221 11.32 -4.46 8.50
N ILE A 222 12.46 -3.77 8.61
CA ILE A 222 12.52 -2.41 9.17
C ILE A 222 12.83 -1.41 8.06
N PRO A 223 12.04 -0.32 7.94
CA PRO A 223 12.37 0.78 7.04
C PRO A 223 13.52 1.62 7.61
N ILE A 224 14.48 1.97 6.75
CA ILE A 224 15.62 2.85 7.04
C ILE A 224 15.54 4.07 6.14
N THR A 225 15.71 5.24 6.69
CA THR A 225 15.85 6.49 5.94
C THR A 225 17.30 6.94 5.95
N ALA A 226 17.96 6.91 4.81
CA ALA A 226 19.35 7.31 4.64
C ALA A 226 19.52 8.69 3.98
N SER A 227 18.44 9.20 3.36
CA SER A 227 18.39 10.54 2.76
C SER A 227 16.99 11.13 2.80
N ARG A 228 16.88 12.43 2.55
CA ARG A 228 15.60 13.17 2.46
C ARG A 228 15.56 13.99 1.19
N SER A 229 14.40 14.03 0.56
CA SER A 229 14.15 14.68 -0.72
C SER A 229 14.84 13.99 -1.92
N CYS A 230 14.61 14.53 -3.09
CA CYS A 230 15.18 14.06 -4.37
C CYS A 230 15.67 15.27 -5.17
N PRO A 231 16.84 15.21 -5.83
CA PRO A 231 17.36 16.33 -6.61
C PRO A 231 16.65 16.51 -7.96
N PHE A 232 15.81 15.57 -8.38
CA PHE A 232 15.05 15.62 -9.62
C PHE A 232 13.71 16.34 -9.43
N ARG A 233 13.08 16.74 -10.54
CA ARG A 233 11.83 17.53 -10.54
C ARG A 233 10.83 16.95 -11.54
N CYS A 234 10.56 15.64 -11.42
CA CYS A 234 9.54 14.99 -12.23
C CYS A 234 8.16 15.63 -12.00
N THR A 235 7.38 15.87 -13.07
CA THR A 235 6.15 16.67 -13.03
C THR A 235 5.05 16.08 -12.16
N PHE A 236 5.01 14.76 -12.04
CA PHE A 236 4.04 14.01 -11.25
C PHE A 236 4.45 13.79 -9.79
N CYS A 237 5.73 14.02 -9.46
CA CYS A 237 6.28 13.66 -8.16
C CYS A 237 6.05 14.76 -7.12
N TYR A 238 5.63 14.35 -5.93
CA TYR A 238 5.42 15.24 -4.80
C TYR A 238 6.75 15.68 -4.19
N HIS A 239 6.97 16.98 -4.17
CA HIS A 239 8.18 17.58 -3.59
C HIS A 239 7.91 18.73 -2.61
N ALA A 240 6.65 19.05 -2.40
CA ALA A 240 6.29 20.18 -1.54
C ALA A 240 6.76 19.95 -0.10
N GLY A 241 7.41 20.93 0.46
CA GLY A 241 7.91 20.90 1.84
C GLY A 241 9.13 20.01 2.10
N MET A 242 9.67 19.32 1.08
CA MET A 242 10.79 18.38 1.30
C MET A 242 12.17 19.04 1.37
N GLY A 243 12.28 20.32 1.03
CA GLY A 243 13.55 21.05 1.04
C GLY A 243 14.58 20.56 0.03
N LYS A 244 15.86 20.84 0.28
CA LYS A 244 16.98 20.37 -0.54
C LYS A 244 17.30 18.90 -0.24
N TYR A 245 17.82 18.19 -1.24
CA TYR A 245 18.35 16.84 -1.02
C TYR A 245 19.47 16.84 0.00
N ARG A 246 19.32 16.10 1.09
CA ARG A 246 20.29 15.90 2.17
C ARG A 246 20.36 14.41 2.52
N ARG A 247 21.45 14.01 3.16
CA ARG A 247 21.70 12.62 3.46
C ARG A 247 22.42 12.46 4.80
N HIS A 248 22.13 11.36 5.47
CA HIS A 248 22.98 10.86 6.54
C HIS A 248 24.33 10.40 5.97
N SER A 249 25.38 10.39 6.75
CA SER A 249 26.57 9.64 6.38
C SER A 249 26.25 8.15 6.27
N ILE A 250 27.00 7.43 5.45
CA ILE A 250 26.80 5.97 5.34
C ILE A 250 27.12 5.29 6.67
N VAL A 251 28.12 5.79 7.39
CA VAL A 251 28.46 5.29 8.72
C VAL A 251 27.28 5.40 9.68
N ALA A 252 26.62 6.56 9.78
CA ALA A 252 25.43 6.73 10.63
C ALA A 252 24.27 5.82 10.21
N THR A 253 24.06 5.65 8.90
CA THR A 253 23.04 4.74 8.36
C THR A 253 23.32 3.29 8.75
N VAL A 254 24.57 2.83 8.62
CA VAL A 254 24.96 1.45 8.95
C VAL A 254 24.94 1.21 10.47
N GLU A 255 25.32 2.17 11.29
CA GLU A 255 25.19 2.06 12.76
C GLU A 255 23.72 1.93 13.17
N HIS A 256 22.80 2.64 12.50
CA HIS A 256 21.36 2.46 12.74
C HIS A 256 20.90 1.05 12.36
N ILE A 257 21.35 0.52 11.21
CA ILE A 257 21.06 -0.85 10.80
C ILE A 257 21.57 -1.86 11.86
N LYS A 258 22.81 -1.68 12.34
CA LYS A 258 23.38 -2.54 13.39
C LYS A 258 22.57 -2.50 14.69
N ALA A 259 22.16 -1.33 15.12
CA ALA A 259 21.31 -1.17 16.29
C ALA A 259 19.94 -1.89 16.11
N CYS A 260 19.34 -1.82 14.92
CA CYS A 260 18.12 -2.56 14.61
C CYS A 260 18.34 -4.08 14.62
N ILE A 261 19.47 -4.56 14.10
CA ILE A 261 19.84 -5.98 14.15
C ILE A 261 19.97 -6.47 15.60
N GLU A 262 20.71 -5.73 16.40
CA GLU A 262 20.95 -6.07 17.81
C GLU A 262 19.66 -6.10 18.62
N LYS A 263 18.82 -5.08 18.43
CA LYS A 263 17.62 -4.89 19.23
C LYS A 263 16.44 -5.78 18.81
N PHE A 264 16.17 -5.86 17.50
CA PHE A 264 14.96 -6.51 16.98
C PHE A 264 15.26 -7.87 16.31
N GLY A 265 16.52 -8.26 16.16
CA GLY A 265 16.93 -9.49 15.47
C GLY A 265 16.59 -9.49 13.97
N VAL A 266 16.31 -8.33 13.37
CA VAL A 266 15.89 -8.19 11.98
C VAL A 266 17.09 -8.21 11.05
N ARG A 267 16.95 -8.90 9.93
CA ARG A 267 18.00 -9.02 8.89
C ARG A 267 17.52 -8.51 7.52
N TYR A 268 16.30 -7.99 7.43
CA TYR A 268 15.74 -7.46 6.21
C TYR A 268 15.43 -5.97 6.37
N PHE A 269 15.96 -5.13 5.47
CA PHE A 269 15.87 -3.69 5.53
C PHE A 269 15.37 -3.10 4.22
N MET A 270 14.46 -2.17 4.35
CA MET A 270 13.98 -1.34 3.25
C MET A 270 14.61 0.03 3.36
N ILE A 271 15.43 0.40 2.38
CA ILE A 271 15.92 1.78 2.30
C ILE A 271 14.80 2.62 1.69
N TYR A 272 14.07 3.33 2.56
CA TYR A 272 12.81 4.02 2.25
C TYR A 272 13.03 5.45 1.73
N ASP A 273 14.15 5.67 1.08
CA ASP A 273 14.48 6.95 0.47
C ASP A 273 13.74 7.09 -0.87
N GLU A 274 13.32 8.30 -1.22
CA GLU A 274 12.82 8.56 -2.58
C GLU A 274 13.86 8.30 -3.66
N LEU A 275 15.11 8.49 -3.29
CA LEU A 275 16.28 8.12 -4.08
C LEU A 275 17.43 7.80 -3.13
N PHE A 276 17.70 6.52 -2.91
CA PHE A 276 18.74 6.10 -1.98
C PHE A 276 20.10 6.69 -2.30
N SER A 277 20.45 6.75 -3.58
CA SER A 277 21.69 7.40 -3.96
C SER A 277 21.62 8.06 -5.33
N ALA A 278 21.93 9.34 -5.34
CA ALA A 278 22.30 10.08 -6.55
C ALA A 278 23.82 10.02 -6.80
N ASN A 279 24.59 9.29 -5.97
CA ASN A 279 26.05 9.21 -6.02
C ASN A 279 26.51 7.76 -5.90
N LYS A 280 27.16 7.27 -6.96
CA LYS A 280 27.66 5.91 -7.06
C LYS A 280 28.69 5.57 -5.95
N ALA A 281 29.60 6.51 -5.60
CA ALA A 281 30.61 6.26 -4.56
C ALA A 281 29.96 5.98 -3.20
N ARG A 282 28.88 6.72 -2.87
CA ARG A 282 28.09 6.48 -1.64
C ARG A 282 27.48 5.09 -1.60
N LEU A 283 26.97 4.62 -2.73
CA LEU A 283 26.36 3.29 -2.81
C LEU A 283 27.40 2.17 -2.67
N ILE A 284 28.62 2.39 -3.22
CA ILE A 284 29.75 1.48 -3.04
C ILE A 284 30.18 1.44 -1.56
N GLU A 285 30.30 2.60 -0.91
CA GLU A 285 30.62 2.71 0.53
C GLU A 285 29.60 1.95 1.39
N PHE A 286 28.32 2.09 1.10
CA PHE A 286 27.27 1.32 1.78
C PHE A 286 27.47 -0.17 1.61
N CYS A 287 27.66 -0.64 0.37
CA CYS A 287 27.87 -2.05 0.09
C CYS A 287 29.09 -2.62 0.83
N ASP A 288 30.18 -1.87 0.88
CA ASP A 288 31.42 -2.30 1.56
C ASP A 288 31.23 -2.41 3.08
N LEU A 289 30.40 -1.57 3.69
CA LEU A 289 30.14 -1.59 5.14
C LEU A 289 29.09 -2.62 5.57
N VAL A 290 28.15 -3.01 4.68
CA VAL A 290 27.08 -3.94 5.07
C VAL A 290 27.32 -5.40 4.61
N LYS A 291 28.30 -5.66 3.73
CA LYS A 291 28.53 -6.99 3.12
C LYS A 291 28.70 -8.13 4.14
N ASP A 292 29.29 -7.82 5.30
CA ASP A 292 29.58 -8.81 6.35
C ASP A 292 28.46 -8.90 7.41
N LEU A 293 27.39 -8.07 7.30
CA LEU A 293 26.28 -8.07 8.24
C LEU A 293 25.24 -9.16 7.99
N SER A 294 25.38 -9.93 6.92
CA SER A 294 24.42 -10.98 6.53
C SER A 294 22.96 -10.47 6.46
N ILE A 295 22.78 -9.26 5.94
CA ILE A 295 21.48 -8.64 5.76
C ILE A 295 20.98 -8.82 4.33
N ARG A 296 19.65 -8.72 4.17
CA ARG A 296 19.00 -8.46 2.88
C ARG A 296 18.44 -7.06 2.88
N TRP A 297 18.48 -6.41 1.73
CA TRP A 297 17.95 -5.07 1.62
C TRP A 297 17.45 -4.78 0.20
N TYR A 298 16.49 -3.87 0.12
CA TYR A 298 16.06 -3.30 -1.15
C TYR A 298 16.01 -1.76 -1.07
N CYS A 299 16.03 -1.12 -2.24
CA CYS A 299 16.02 0.34 -2.34
C CYS A 299 15.34 0.81 -3.62
N GLN A 300 15.06 2.11 -3.67
CA GLN A 300 14.59 2.79 -4.87
C GLN A 300 15.76 3.50 -5.55
N LEU A 301 15.91 3.26 -6.84
CA LEU A 301 16.99 3.84 -7.65
C LEU A 301 16.51 4.29 -9.03
N ARG A 302 17.30 5.15 -9.63
CA ARG A 302 17.16 5.54 -11.04
C ARG A 302 18.06 4.68 -11.91
N VAL A 303 17.59 4.41 -13.12
CA VAL A 303 18.32 3.55 -14.09
C VAL A 303 19.63 4.14 -14.60
N ASP A 304 19.73 5.47 -14.68
CA ASP A 304 20.88 6.21 -15.21
C ASP A 304 22.12 6.17 -14.30
N GLN A 305 21.97 5.68 -13.05
CA GLN A 305 23.06 5.57 -12.08
C GLN A 305 23.72 4.19 -12.05
N MET A 306 23.16 3.22 -12.80
CA MET A 306 23.56 1.82 -12.70
C MET A 306 24.62 1.43 -13.71
N ASP A 307 25.59 0.62 -13.27
CA ASP A 307 26.46 -0.18 -14.13
C ASP A 307 26.63 -1.59 -13.58
N GLN A 308 27.17 -2.47 -14.40
CA GLN A 308 27.28 -3.89 -14.09
C GLN A 308 28.12 -4.17 -12.84
N LEU A 309 29.24 -3.47 -12.66
CA LEU A 309 30.12 -3.67 -11.50
C LEU A 309 29.44 -3.26 -10.20
N LEU A 310 28.72 -2.14 -10.22
CA LEU A 310 27.96 -1.66 -9.07
C LEU A 310 26.86 -2.65 -8.67
N LEU A 311 26.10 -3.15 -9.64
CA LEU A 311 25.04 -4.12 -9.39
C LEU A 311 25.58 -5.43 -8.80
N HIS A 312 26.73 -5.94 -9.28
CA HIS A 312 27.38 -7.08 -8.67
C HIS A 312 27.82 -6.83 -7.22
N ARG A 313 28.35 -5.63 -6.92
CA ARG A 313 28.69 -5.24 -5.53
C ARG A 313 27.45 -5.16 -4.65
N MET A 314 26.37 -4.57 -5.16
CA MET A 314 25.09 -4.51 -4.44
C MET A 314 24.57 -5.92 -4.13
N LYS A 315 24.59 -6.84 -5.10
CA LYS A 315 24.18 -8.25 -4.89
C LYS A 315 25.04 -8.92 -3.82
N ALA A 316 26.35 -8.78 -3.90
CA ALA A 316 27.28 -9.34 -2.91
C ALA A 316 27.06 -8.77 -1.50
N ALA A 317 26.57 -7.53 -1.40
CA ALA A 317 26.24 -6.84 -0.15
C ALA A 317 24.82 -7.13 0.36
N GLY A 318 24.08 -8.07 -0.27
CA GLY A 318 22.74 -8.48 0.17
C GLY A 318 21.60 -7.73 -0.48
N CYS A 319 21.83 -6.84 -1.47
CA CYS A 319 20.76 -6.28 -2.26
C CYS A 319 20.10 -7.38 -3.09
N HIS A 320 18.81 -7.58 -2.90
CA HIS A 320 18.10 -8.60 -3.64
C HIS A 320 16.99 -8.04 -4.52
N TYR A 321 16.59 -6.79 -4.31
CA TYR A 321 15.54 -6.13 -5.05
C TYR A 321 15.81 -4.64 -5.26
N ILE A 322 15.49 -4.12 -6.45
CA ILE A 322 15.56 -2.70 -6.76
C ILE A 322 14.21 -2.27 -7.34
N SER A 323 13.62 -1.25 -6.75
CA SER A 323 12.45 -0.57 -7.29
C SER A 323 12.90 0.54 -8.24
N TYR A 324 12.55 0.40 -9.51
CA TYR A 324 12.80 1.41 -10.52
C TYR A 324 11.52 2.12 -10.93
N GLY A 325 11.54 3.44 -10.90
CA GLY A 325 10.51 4.23 -11.54
C GLY A 325 10.82 4.32 -13.04
N PHE A 326 10.28 3.43 -13.85
CA PHE A 326 10.39 3.47 -15.31
C PHE A 326 9.44 4.51 -15.90
N GLU A 327 8.24 4.57 -15.35
CA GLU A 327 7.10 5.39 -15.69
C GLU A 327 6.53 5.11 -17.08
N SER A 328 7.35 5.11 -18.14
CA SER A 328 6.93 4.85 -19.52
C SER A 328 8.02 4.17 -20.35
N GLY A 329 7.62 3.46 -21.40
CA GLY A 329 8.50 2.99 -22.46
C GLY A 329 8.54 3.94 -23.67
N SER A 330 7.80 5.06 -23.63
CA SER A 330 7.79 6.09 -24.64
C SER A 330 8.69 7.26 -24.24
N ASP A 331 9.69 7.59 -25.05
CA ASP A 331 10.58 8.72 -24.79
C ASP A 331 9.83 10.06 -24.78
N THR A 332 8.74 10.20 -25.55
CA THR A 332 7.87 11.38 -25.54
C THR A 332 7.23 11.61 -24.16
N VAL A 333 6.73 10.55 -23.55
CA VAL A 333 6.13 10.61 -22.20
C VAL A 333 7.20 10.86 -21.14
N LEU A 334 8.35 10.19 -21.24
CA LEU A 334 9.47 10.39 -20.30
C LEU A 334 10.00 11.84 -20.32
N GLU A 335 10.03 12.48 -21.49
CA GLU A 335 10.41 13.88 -21.65
C GLU A 335 9.37 14.81 -21.00
N SER A 336 8.06 14.60 -21.26
CA SER A 336 6.96 15.34 -20.64
C SER A 336 7.01 15.25 -19.13
N MET A 337 7.26 14.06 -18.59
CA MET A 337 7.42 13.81 -17.16
C MET A 337 8.70 14.42 -16.55
N GLN A 338 9.57 15.03 -17.37
CA GLN A 338 10.89 15.51 -16.97
C GLN A 338 11.75 14.44 -16.28
N LYS A 339 11.56 13.18 -16.67
CA LYS A 339 12.25 12.04 -16.06
C LYS A 339 13.74 12.02 -16.38
N LYS A 340 14.17 12.64 -17.48
CA LYS A 340 15.57 12.74 -17.94
C LYS A 340 16.25 11.38 -18.08
N ILE A 341 15.53 10.38 -18.54
CA ILE A 341 16.00 9.05 -18.94
C ILE A 341 15.30 8.66 -20.24
N THR A 342 15.83 7.66 -20.93
CA THR A 342 15.24 7.12 -22.16
C THR A 342 14.84 5.65 -21.99
N ALA A 343 13.93 5.17 -22.85
CA ALA A 343 13.55 3.76 -22.91
C ALA A 343 14.77 2.84 -23.12
N ALA A 344 15.74 3.27 -23.94
CA ALA A 344 16.98 2.52 -24.15
C ALA A 344 17.82 2.39 -22.87
N GLN A 345 17.89 3.44 -22.04
CA GLN A 345 18.57 3.38 -20.73
C GLN A 345 17.84 2.45 -19.77
N ILE A 346 16.51 2.45 -19.79
CA ILE A 346 15.70 1.52 -18.97
C ILE A 346 15.98 0.08 -19.40
N ALA A 347 15.93 -0.24 -20.69
CA ALA A 347 16.21 -1.58 -21.21
C ALA A 347 17.61 -2.07 -20.81
N LYS A 348 18.62 -1.19 -20.91
CA LYS A 348 19.98 -1.49 -20.48
C LYS A 348 20.05 -1.81 -18.99
N ALA A 349 19.40 -1.01 -18.14
CA ALA A 349 19.37 -1.23 -16.68
C ALA A 349 18.66 -2.54 -16.32
N VAL A 350 17.52 -2.86 -16.96
CA VAL A 350 16.81 -4.14 -16.80
C VAL A 350 17.74 -5.31 -17.09
N LYS A 351 18.44 -5.28 -18.24
CA LYS A 351 19.39 -6.34 -18.63
C LYS A 351 20.48 -6.50 -17.58
N MET A 352 21.18 -5.43 -17.21
CA MET A 352 22.28 -5.46 -16.26
C MET A 352 21.84 -5.93 -14.86
N THR A 353 20.66 -5.52 -14.39
CA THR A 353 20.12 -5.89 -13.09
C THR A 353 19.79 -7.39 -13.02
N ARG A 354 19.22 -7.94 -14.10
CA ARG A 354 18.97 -9.39 -14.24
C ARG A 354 20.26 -10.20 -14.29
N GLU A 355 21.26 -9.75 -15.03
CA GLU A 355 22.59 -10.39 -15.07
C GLU A 355 23.26 -10.42 -13.70
N ALA A 356 23.03 -9.39 -12.88
CA ALA A 356 23.46 -9.37 -11.48
C ALA A 356 22.59 -10.22 -10.54
N ARG A 357 21.54 -10.86 -11.04
CA ARG A 357 20.58 -11.66 -10.23
C ARG A 357 19.94 -10.85 -9.11
N ILE A 358 19.55 -9.62 -9.39
CA ILE A 358 18.78 -8.75 -8.50
C ILE A 358 17.35 -8.65 -9.06
N GLY A 359 16.36 -8.76 -8.18
CA GLY A 359 14.96 -8.60 -8.53
C GLY A 359 14.64 -7.16 -8.94
N ILE A 360 13.64 -7.00 -9.81
CA ILE A 360 13.22 -5.72 -10.33
C ILE A 360 11.76 -5.50 -9.99
N GLN A 361 11.45 -4.38 -9.32
CA GLN A 361 10.12 -3.78 -9.33
C GLN A 361 10.08 -2.72 -10.42
N ALA A 362 9.25 -2.94 -11.40
CA ALA A 362 9.06 -2.04 -12.52
C ALA A 362 7.76 -1.25 -12.32
N ASN A 363 7.88 0.05 -12.08
CA ASN A 363 6.72 0.92 -11.88
C ASN A 363 6.45 1.70 -13.16
N PHE A 364 5.20 1.66 -13.64
CA PHE A 364 4.72 2.38 -14.81
C PHE A 364 3.55 3.28 -14.44
N LEU A 365 3.47 4.41 -15.12
CA LEU A 365 2.38 5.37 -15.00
C LEU A 365 1.63 5.49 -16.33
N PHE A 366 0.31 5.63 -16.26
CA PHE A 366 -0.56 5.88 -17.39
C PHE A 366 -1.32 7.20 -17.19
N GLY A 367 -1.42 8.02 -18.23
CA GLY A 367 -2.23 9.23 -18.22
C GLY A 367 -1.44 10.51 -18.01
N ASP A 368 -0.16 10.58 -18.43
CA ASP A 368 0.55 11.85 -18.58
C ASP A 368 -0.15 12.76 -19.61
N ILE A 369 0.06 14.05 -19.49
CA ILE A 369 -0.61 15.07 -20.34
C ILE A 369 -0.39 14.89 -21.85
N VAL A 370 0.68 14.22 -22.26
CA VAL A 370 0.99 13.90 -23.66
C VAL A 370 0.66 12.46 -24.02
N GLU A 371 0.04 11.71 -23.11
CA GLU A 371 -0.31 10.31 -23.37
C GLU A 371 -1.33 10.21 -24.50
N THR A 372 -1.06 9.29 -25.41
CA THR A 372 -1.91 8.93 -26.55
C THR A 372 -2.01 7.40 -26.62
N GLU A 373 -2.90 6.88 -27.47
CA GLU A 373 -2.92 5.43 -27.73
C GLU A 373 -1.58 4.94 -28.30
N GLN A 374 -0.92 5.76 -29.12
CA GLN A 374 0.39 5.40 -29.69
C GLN A 374 1.47 5.31 -28.61
N THR A 375 1.60 6.30 -27.72
CA THR A 375 2.62 6.27 -26.66
C THR A 375 2.38 5.14 -25.65
N LEU A 376 1.11 4.80 -25.41
CA LEU A 376 0.75 3.61 -24.62
C LEU A 376 1.21 2.33 -25.33
N GLN A 377 1.00 2.21 -26.66
CA GLN A 377 1.49 1.08 -27.44
C GLN A 377 3.02 0.95 -27.40
N GLU A 378 3.74 2.07 -27.50
CA GLU A 378 5.20 2.08 -27.35
C GLU A 378 5.62 1.52 -26.00
N THR A 379 4.92 1.90 -24.91
CA THR A 379 5.19 1.41 -23.57
C THR A 379 4.87 -0.08 -23.41
N LEU A 380 3.76 -0.56 -23.98
CA LEU A 380 3.40 -1.98 -23.96
C LEU A 380 4.38 -2.84 -24.78
N ALA A 381 4.78 -2.36 -25.96
CA ALA A 381 5.80 -3.02 -26.77
C ALA A 381 7.15 -3.08 -26.05
N PHE A 382 7.55 -1.99 -25.38
CA PHE A 382 8.74 -1.94 -24.54
C PHE A 382 8.67 -2.96 -23.39
N GLN A 383 7.53 -3.04 -22.69
CA GLN A 383 7.30 -3.98 -21.62
C GLN A 383 7.46 -5.43 -22.10
N GLN A 384 6.86 -5.76 -23.26
CA GLN A 384 6.95 -7.08 -23.86
C GLN A 384 8.36 -7.42 -24.32
N ALA A 385 9.04 -6.52 -25.02
CA ALA A 385 10.40 -6.71 -25.52
C ALA A 385 11.43 -6.95 -24.41
N ASN A 386 11.17 -6.40 -23.22
CA ASN A 386 12.01 -6.57 -22.05
C ASN A 386 11.49 -7.63 -21.07
N GLU A 387 10.49 -8.44 -21.45
CA GLU A 387 9.88 -9.49 -20.62
C GLU A 387 9.48 -9.00 -19.21
N LEU A 388 8.95 -7.79 -19.12
CA LEU A 388 8.50 -7.19 -17.86
C LEU A 388 7.05 -7.62 -17.57
N PHE A 389 6.86 -8.86 -17.16
CA PHE A 389 5.52 -9.45 -16.94
C PHE A 389 4.91 -9.10 -15.57
N PHE A 390 5.75 -8.74 -14.59
CA PHE A 390 5.33 -8.34 -13.26
C PHE A 390 5.67 -6.88 -13.04
N VAL A 391 4.78 -6.02 -13.43
CA VAL A 391 4.93 -4.56 -13.31
C VAL A 391 3.78 -3.97 -12.52
N ASP A 392 4.04 -2.83 -11.90
CA ASP A 392 3.02 -2.04 -11.24
C ASP A 392 2.59 -0.89 -12.15
N TRP A 393 1.33 -0.94 -12.59
CA TRP A 393 0.69 0.13 -13.33
C TRP A 393 -0.18 0.97 -12.41
N SER A 394 0.05 2.26 -12.41
CA SER A 394 -0.78 3.24 -11.72
C SER A 394 -1.23 4.33 -12.68
N ALA A 395 -2.43 4.87 -12.48
CA ALA A 395 -2.81 6.09 -13.16
C ALA A 395 -2.02 7.26 -12.58
N VAL A 396 -1.68 8.23 -13.42
CA VAL A 396 -1.15 9.50 -12.97
C VAL A 396 -2.23 10.22 -12.17
N ILE A 397 -1.90 10.57 -10.94
CA ILE A 397 -2.79 11.31 -10.05
C ILE A 397 -2.18 12.68 -9.78
N PRO A 398 -2.90 13.77 -10.06
CA PRO A 398 -2.43 15.10 -9.76
C PRO A 398 -2.50 15.37 -8.25
N TYR A 399 -1.47 14.95 -7.51
CA TYR A 399 -1.39 15.21 -6.08
C TYR A 399 -1.20 16.72 -5.82
N PRO A 400 -1.90 17.29 -4.82
CA PRO A 400 -1.65 18.65 -4.38
C PRO A 400 -0.16 18.90 -4.15
N GLY A 401 0.38 19.97 -4.75
CA GLY A 401 1.81 20.30 -4.69
C GLY A 401 2.67 19.72 -5.81
N THR A 402 2.08 19.05 -6.79
CA THR A 402 2.74 18.64 -8.03
C THR A 402 2.45 19.62 -9.17
N GLN A 403 3.34 19.68 -10.17
CA GLN A 403 3.09 20.47 -11.38
C GLN A 403 1.84 20.01 -12.13
N LEU A 404 1.51 18.72 -12.06
CA LEU A 404 0.29 18.18 -12.67
C LEU A 404 -0.97 18.64 -11.95
N PHE A 405 -0.93 18.84 -10.63
CA PHE A 405 -2.04 19.42 -9.88
C PHE A 405 -2.33 20.86 -10.30
N ASP A 406 -1.28 21.67 -10.40
CA ASP A 406 -1.41 23.06 -10.85
C ASP A 406 -2.03 23.13 -12.25
N ARG A 407 -1.57 22.29 -13.18
CA ARG A 407 -2.13 22.17 -14.53
C ARG A 407 -3.59 21.71 -14.56
N ALA A 408 -3.96 20.76 -13.68
CA ALA A 408 -5.35 20.30 -13.59
C ALA A 408 -6.29 21.42 -13.10
N ILE A 409 -5.79 22.28 -12.21
CA ILE A 409 -6.51 23.47 -11.76
C ILE A 409 -6.63 24.49 -12.90
N GLU A 410 -5.53 24.81 -13.58
CA GLU A 410 -5.51 25.74 -14.72
C GLU A 410 -6.47 25.31 -15.83
N ARG A 411 -6.61 24.01 -16.07
CA ARG A 411 -7.56 23.43 -17.04
C ARG A 411 -8.99 23.28 -16.50
N ASN A 412 -9.26 23.75 -15.28
CA ASN A 412 -10.54 23.59 -14.58
C ASN A 412 -11.02 22.13 -14.44
N GLN A 413 -10.09 21.20 -14.36
CA GLN A 413 -10.36 19.75 -14.13
C GLN A 413 -10.54 19.44 -12.63
N ILE A 414 -10.09 20.34 -11.76
CA ILE A 414 -10.30 20.32 -10.30
C ILE A 414 -11.00 21.62 -9.90
N PRO A 415 -12.31 21.74 -10.15
CA PRO A 415 -13.05 22.98 -9.86
C PRO A 415 -13.25 23.22 -8.35
N ASP A 416 -13.27 22.16 -7.55
CA ASP A 416 -13.39 22.20 -6.10
C ASP A 416 -12.22 21.43 -5.46
N ARG A 417 -11.26 22.19 -4.92
CA ARG A 417 -10.04 21.63 -4.32
C ARG A 417 -10.31 20.88 -3.01
N ASP A 418 -11.25 21.37 -2.19
CA ASP A 418 -11.61 20.69 -0.92
C ASP A 418 -12.26 19.36 -1.21
N LEU A 419 -13.24 19.33 -2.12
CA LEU A 419 -13.88 18.08 -2.54
C LEU A 419 -12.88 17.10 -3.14
N PHE A 420 -11.94 17.58 -3.97
CA PHE A 420 -10.90 16.74 -4.55
C PHE A 420 -10.00 16.11 -3.47
N ILE A 421 -9.49 16.92 -2.52
CA ILE A 421 -8.62 16.44 -1.43
C ILE A 421 -9.36 15.44 -0.54
N ARG A 422 -10.60 15.74 -0.15
CA ARG A 422 -11.45 14.82 0.64
C ARG A 422 -11.69 13.52 -0.06
N SER A 423 -11.85 13.56 -1.36
CA SER A 423 -12.08 12.38 -2.17
C SER A 423 -10.87 11.44 -2.19
N MET A 424 -9.65 11.97 -2.05
CA MET A 424 -8.41 11.17 -1.95
C MET A 424 -8.33 10.34 -0.66
N GLY A 425 -9.01 10.74 0.41
CA GLY A 425 -9.01 10.07 1.71
C GLY A 425 -9.77 8.75 1.78
N ASN A 426 -10.28 8.25 0.66
CA ASN A 426 -10.96 6.96 0.61
C ASN A 426 -10.13 5.93 -0.17
N VAL A 427 -9.25 5.21 0.54
CA VAL A 427 -8.26 4.30 -0.05
C VAL A 427 -8.89 3.21 -0.92
N SER A 428 -10.08 2.69 -0.56
CA SER A 428 -10.78 1.68 -1.36
C SER A 428 -11.29 2.22 -2.70
N ASN A 429 -11.51 3.52 -2.79
CA ASN A 429 -11.94 4.23 -4.00
C ASN A 429 -10.82 5.02 -4.68
N TYR A 430 -9.62 5.05 -4.07
CA TYR A 430 -8.51 5.90 -4.44
C TYR A 430 -8.09 5.75 -5.92
N LEU A 431 -8.05 4.54 -6.42
CA LEU A 431 -7.58 4.27 -7.77
C LEU A 431 -8.58 4.62 -8.89
N TRP A 432 -9.88 4.75 -8.58
CA TRP A 432 -10.93 4.87 -9.59
C TRP A 432 -11.67 6.21 -9.59
N LYS A 433 -11.96 6.75 -8.41
CA LYS A 433 -12.73 8.01 -8.28
C LYS A 433 -11.91 9.27 -8.57
N HIS A 434 -10.57 9.16 -8.53
CA HIS A 434 -9.66 10.30 -8.66
C HIS A 434 -8.81 10.26 -9.93
N MET A 435 -9.13 9.35 -10.86
CA MET A 435 -8.56 9.41 -12.19
C MET A 435 -9.12 10.63 -12.92
N ILE A 436 -8.35 11.70 -12.90
CA ILE A 436 -8.58 12.83 -13.78
C ILE A 436 -7.86 12.55 -15.08
N ASN A 437 -8.59 12.63 -16.17
CA ASN A 437 -7.99 12.55 -17.50
C ASN A 437 -7.24 13.86 -17.80
N LEU A 438 -5.92 13.82 -17.65
CA LEU A 438 -5.04 14.94 -17.98
C LEU A 438 -4.66 14.99 -19.46
N THR A 439 -4.99 13.94 -20.23
CA THR A 439 -4.65 13.77 -21.65
C THR A 439 -5.65 14.48 -22.55
N ASP A 440 -5.37 14.50 -23.85
CA ASP A 440 -6.33 14.98 -24.86
C ASP A 440 -7.27 13.84 -25.36
N LEU A 441 -7.18 12.64 -24.77
CA LEU A 441 -8.10 11.54 -25.07
C LEU A 441 -9.52 11.86 -24.55
N PRO A 442 -10.58 11.42 -25.23
CA PRO A 442 -11.92 11.48 -24.67
C PRO A 442 -12.00 10.69 -23.35
N ASP A 443 -12.70 11.21 -22.36
CA ASP A 443 -12.80 10.60 -21.01
C ASP A 443 -13.25 9.15 -21.02
N ALA A 444 -14.20 8.79 -21.88
CA ALA A 444 -14.65 7.41 -22.03
C ALA A 444 -13.50 6.52 -22.50
N ARG A 445 -12.76 6.98 -23.53
CA ARG A 445 -11.65 6.21 -24.10
C ARG A 445 -10.47 6.09 -23.13
N PHE A 446 -10.16 7.14 -22.39
CA PHE A 446 -9.14 7.12 -21.34
C PHE A 446 -9.44 6.06 -20.28
N ARG A 447 -10.70 5.98 -19.83
CA ARG A 447 -11.13 4.96 -18.85
C ARG A 447 -11.09 3.55 -19.42
N GLU A 448 -11.53 3.36 -20.66
CA GLU A 448 -11.45 2.08 -21.36
C GLU A 448 -10.00 1.60 -21.46
N LEU A 449 -9.08 2.46 -21.92
CA LEU A 449 -7.66 2.14 -22.03
C LEU A 449 -7.05 1.73 -20.68
N TYR A 450 -7.40 2.42 -19.60
CA TYR A 450 -6.92 2.04 -18.28
C TYR A 450 -7.43 0.67 -17.82
N VAL A 451 -8.68 0.35 -18.10
CA VAL A 451 -9.25 -0.99 -17.83
C VAL A 451 -8.54 -2.05 -18.67
N GLU A 452 -8.39 -1.81 -19.98
CA GLU A 452 -7.68 -2.71 -20.90
C GLU A 452 -6.23 -2.95 -20.42
N LEU A 453 -5.54 -1.89 -20.01
CA LEU A 453 -4.18 -1.95 -19.48
C LEU A 453 -4.09 -2.82 -18.23
N ARG A 454 -5.03 -2.66 -17.30
CA ARG A 454 -5.09 -3.47 -16.07
C ARG A 454 -5.34 -4.95 -16.36
N GLU A 455 -6.27 -5.24 -17.26
CA GLU A 455 -6.56 -6.62 -17.67
C GLU A 455 -5.36 -7.26 -18.39
N LEU A 456 -4.69 -6.51 -19.26
CA LEU A 456 -3.48 -6.99 -19.93
C LEU A 456 -2.35 -7.27 -18.93
N ASN A 457 -2.19 -6.40 -17.93
CA ASN A 457 -1.22 -6.60 -16.87
C ASN A 457 -1.51 -7.87 -16.06
N ASP A 458 -2.77 -8.10 -15.70
CA ASP A 458 -3.18 -9.33 -15.01
C ASP A 458 -2.94 -10.58 -15.87
N GLN A 459 -3.20 -10.51 -17.18
CA GLN A 459 -2.88 -11.58 -18.11
C GLN A 459 -1.38 -11.84 -18.20
N ASN A 460 -0.55 -10.79 -18.19
CA ASN A 460 0.90 -10.91 -18.22
C ASN A 460 1.45 -11.58 -16.95
N HIS A 461 0.92 -11.24 -15.78
CA HIS A 461 1.28 -11.90 -14.52
C HIS A 461 1.06 -13.42 -14.58
N ARG A 462 0.05 -13.87 -15.34
CA ARG A 462 -0.32 -15.28 -15.48
C ARG A 462 0.50 -16.04 -16.51
N LYS A 463 1.24 -15.35 -17.39
CA LYS A 463 2.07 -16.00 -18.45
C LYS A 463 3.20 -16.84 -17.86
N VAL A 464 3.73 -16.43 -16.71
CA VAL A 464 4.86 -17.13 -16.08
C VAL A 464 4.35 -17.79 -14.80
N ARG A 465 3.99 -19.07 -14.91
CA ARG A 465 3.44 -19.87 -13.80
C ARG A 465 4.51 -20.77 -13.19
N THR A 466 4.49 -20.86 -11.88
CA THR A 466 5.31 -21.80 -11.14
C THR A 466 4.92 -23.24 -11.48
N ILE A 467 5.90 -24.09 -11.73
CA ILE A 467 5.71 -25.53 -11.89
C ILE A 467 5.81 -26.15 -10.51
N VAL A 468 4.68 -26.67 -9.99
CA VAL A 468 4.66 -27.39 -8.71
C VAL A 468 4.95 -28.85 -8.97
N GLU A 469 6.01 -29.39 -8.35
CA GLU A 469 6.40 -30.79 -8.48
C GLU A 469 5.86 -31.67 -7.36
N ALA A 470 5.82 -31.15 -6.12
CA ALA A 470 5.30 -31.85 -4.96
C ALA A 470 4.88 -30.87 -3.86
N GLY A 471 4.02 -31.33 -2.96
CA GLY A 471 3.63 -30.57 -1.78
C GLY A 471 2.83 -31.40 -0.81
N GLU A 472 2.87 -31.04 0.48
CA GLU A 472 2.14 -31.71 1.55
C GLU A 472 1.51 -30.66 2.47
N ALA A 473 0.25 -30.85 2.83
CA ALA A 473 -0.42 -30.03 3.84
C ALA A 473 0.13 -30.36 5.22
N LEU A 474 0.64 -29.34 5.93
CA LEU A 474 1.12 -29.42 7.31
C LEU A 474 0.05 -29.02 8.33
N GLY A 475 -1.14 -28.68 7.85
CA GLY A 475 -2.27 -28.21 8.62
C GLY A 475 -3.15 -27.28 7.77
N PRO A 476 -4.20 -26.69 8.35
CA PRO A 476 -5.15 -25.88 7.60
C PRO A 476 -4.55 -24.58 7.04
N THR A 477 -3.41 -24.17 7.55
CA THR A 477 -2.79 -22.87 7.22
C THR A 477 -1.39 -22.96 6.65
N ARG A 478 -0.84 -24.17 6.43
CA ARG A 478 0.55 -24.36 6.02
C ARG A 478 0.72 -25.57 5.12
N SER A 479 1.54 -25.44 4.10
CA SER A 479 1.97 -26.55 3.25
C SER A 479 3.48 -26.50 2.99
N THR A 480 4.11 -27.64 2.81
CA THR A 480 5.40 -27.72 2.12
C THR A 480 5.15 -27.73 0.62
N MET A 481 6.09 -27.21 -0.14
CA MET A 481 6.06 -27.27 -1.59
C MET A 481 7.45 -27.46 -2.16
N THR A 482 7.53 -28.24 -3.24
CA THR A 482 8.68 -28.27 -4.13
C THR A 482 8.23 -27.70 -5.46
N PHE A 483 8.90 -26.68 -5.94
CA PHE A 483 8.55 -26.05 -7.20
C PHE A 483 9.78 -25.77 -8.06
N ARG A 484 9.58 -25.79 -9.38
CA ARG A 484 10.59 -25.51 -10.40
C ARG A 484 10.33 -24.13 -11.00
N CYS A 485 11.39 -23.33 -11.11
CA CYS A 485 11.33 -22.05 -11.80
C CYS A 485 11.11 -22.25 -13.31
N PRO A 486 10.07 -21.68 -13.91
CA PRO A 486 9.83 -21.83 -15.35
C PRO A 486 10.83 -21.05 -16.22
N THR A 487 11.70 -20.25 -15.61
CA THR A 487 12.66 -19.41 -16.33
C THR A 487 14.08 -19.95 -16.34
N CYS A 488 14.53 -20.53 -15.22
CA CYS A 488 15.93 -21.00 -15.09
C CYS A 488 16.05 -22.45 -14.59
N ASP A 489 14.92 -23.18 -14.50
CA ASP A 489 14.83 -24.56 -14.05
C ASP A 489 15.34 -24.83 -12.61
N HIS A 490 15.61 -23.77 -11.84
CA HIS A 490 15.96 -23.94 -10.44
C HIS A 490 14.83 -24.63 -9.67
N VAL A 491 15.16 -25.66 -8.91
CA VAL A 491 14.20 -26.38 -8.07
C VAL A 491 14.39 -25.92 -6.63
N ASP A 492 13.32 -25.36 -6.05
CA ASP A 492 13.26 -24.98 -4.65
C ASP A 492 12.49 -26.05 -3.88
N THR A 493 13.16 -26.71 -2.94
CA THR A 493 12.64 -27.85 -2.19
C THR A 493 12.31 -27.46 -0.76
N GLY A 494 11.12 -27.87 -0.29
CA GLY A 494 10.73 -27.70 1.11
C GLY A 494 10.34 -26.27 1.49
N ALA A 495 10.05 -25.42 0.50
CA ALA A 495 9.44 -24.13 0.78
C ALA A 495 8.17 -24.33 1.59
N VAL A 496 8.10 -23.73 2.78
CA VAL A 496 6.88 -23.72 3.58
C VAL A 496 6.06 -22.53 3.15
N ILE A 497 4.89 -22.81 2.57
CA ILE A 497 3.91 -21.76 2.23
C ILE A 497 2.97 -21.64 3.41
N PRO A 498 3.10 -20.60 4.25
CA PRO A 498 2.11 -20.30 5.26
C PRO A 498 0.91 -19.64 4.61
N TYR A 499 -0.23 -19.86 5.18
CA TYR A 499 -1.39 -19.02 4.92
C TYR A 499 -1.15 -17.65 5.55
N PRO A 500 -1.58 -16.54 4.93
CA PRO A 500 -1.46 -15.24 5.58
C PRO A 500 -2.20 -15.27 6.92
N PRO A 501 -1.54 -14.94 8.03
CA PRO A 501 -2.14 -14.95 9.36
C PRO A 501 -3.20 -13.86 9.59
N GLU A 502 -3.39 -12.94 8.65
CA GLU A 502 -4.54 -12.02 8.62
C GLU A 502 -5.88 -12.74 8.80
N CYS A 503 -5.85 -14.04 8.47
CA CYS A 503 -6.96 -14.93 8.68
C CYS A 503 -7.11 -15.38 10.14
N THR A 504 -6.12 -15.14 11.00
CA THR A 504 -6.08 -15.68 12.37
C THR A 504 -5.77 -14.61 13.40
N GLN A 505 -6.67 -13.65 13.64
CA GLN A 505 -6.53 -12.78 14.80
C GLN A 505 -6.85 -13.54 16.10
N GLY A 506 -5.85 -13.65 16.99
CA GLY A 506 -6.03 -14.30 18.29
C GLY A 506 -6.45 -15.77 18.20
N GLY A 507 -5.99 -16.49 17.15
CA GLY A 507 -6.38 -17.88 16.91
C GLY A 507 -7.72 -18.05 16.21
N ALA A 508 -8.36 -16.95 15.78
CA ALA A 508 -9.60 -16.96 15.05
C ALA A 508 -9.48 -16.21 13.72
N PRO A 509 -10.00 -16.72 12.60
CA PRO A 509 -9.96 -16.03 11.32
C PRO A 509 -10.64 -14.67 11.39
N ASN A 510 -9.97 -13.66 10.89
CA ASN A 510 -10.59 -12.38 10.64
C ASN A 510 -11.43 -12.47 9.35
N LEU A 511 -12.69 -12.82 9.48
CA LEU A 511 -13.61 -12.94 8.35
C LEU A 511 -13.91 -11.61 7.66
N LYS A 512 -13.48 -10.48 8.26
CA LYS A 512 -13.62 -9.14 7.67
C LYS A 512 -12.44 -8.77 6.77
N SER A 513 -11.32 -9.51 6.89
CA SER A 513 -10.22 -9.34 5.94
C SER A 513 -10.61 -9.99 4.60
N PRO A 514 -10.28 -9.35 3.48
CA PRO A 514 -10.51 -9.93 2.17
C PRO A 514 -9.63 -11.17 2.00
N ILE A 515 -10.17 -12.29 2.31
CA ILE A 515 -9.50 -13.56 2.15
C ILE A 515 -9.70 -14.04 0.72
N GLY A 516 -9.14 -13.30 -0.20
CA GLY A 516 -8.72 -13.89 -1.42
C GLY A 516 -7.38 -14.53 -1.14
N ILE A 517 -7.17 -15.73 -1.60
CA ILE A 517 -5.83 -16.26 -1.71
C ILE A 517 -5.17 -15.35 -2.72
N PRO A 518 -4.25 -14.47 -2.32
CA PRO A 518 -3.60 -13.64 -3.29
C PRO A 518 -2.90 -14.59 -4.23
N GLY A 519 -2.93 -14.27 -5.49
CA GLY A 519 -2.03 -14.88 -6.42
C GLY A 519 -0.64 -14.71 -5.84
N MET A 520 -0.13 -15.76 -5.21
CA MET A 520 1.18 -15.69 -4.59
C MET A 520 2.20 -15.61 -5.71
N ASN A 521 2.89 -14.50 -5.77
CA ASN A 521 4.05 -14.41 -6.62
C ASN A 521 5.21 -15.08 -5.91
N VAL A 522 5.73 -16.14 -6.49
CA VAL A 522 6.96 -16.78 -6.04
C VAL A 522 8.12 -16.08 -6.73
N VAL A 523 9.14 -15.73 -5.97
CA VAL A 523 10.39 -15.21 -6.51
C VAL A 523 11.42 -16.35 -6.50
N CYS A 524 11.94 -16.68 -7.67
CA CYS A 524 13.00 -17.66 -7.78
C CYS A 524 14.26 -17.18 -7.03
N PRO A 525 14.79 -17.93 -6.06
CA PRO A 525 15.96 -17.49 -5.30
C PRO A 525 17.23 -17.41 -6.15
N ASP A 526 17.28 -18.10 -7.28
CA ASP A 526 18.42 -18.11 -8.19
C ASP A 526 18.38 -16.98 -9.23
N CYS A 527 17.35 -16.92 -10.08
CA CYS A 527 17.25 -15.88 -11.12
C CYS A 527 16.51 -14.61 -10.70
N MET A 528 15.95 -14.58 -9.51
CA MET A 528 15.17 -13.47 -8.93
C MET A 528 13.96 -13.04 -9.78
N ARG A 529 13.51 -13.87 -10.73
CA ARG A 529 12.29 -13.60 -11.48
C ARG A 529 11.07 -14.04 -10.70
N LYS A 530 10.01 -13.24 -10.80
CA LYS A 530 8.70 -13.56 -10.23
C LYS A 530 7.95 -14.52 -11.15
N HIS A 531 7.26 -15.46 -10.53
CA HIS A 531 6.30 -16.33 -11.19
C HIS A 531 5.01 -16.38 -10.40
N HIS A 532 3.92 -16.71 -11.07
CA HIS A 532 2.62 -16.83 -10.45
C HIS A 532 2.44 -18.24 -9.89
N LEU A 533 2.18 -18.37 -8.59
CA LEU A 533 1.80 -19.63 -7.97
C LEU A 533 0.28 -19.82 -8.07
N VAL A 534 -0.12 -20.89 -8.72
CA VAL A 534 -1.54 -21.26 -8.85
C VAL A 534 -2.05 -21.69 -7.47
N ALA A 535 -3.03 -20.97 -6.94
CA ALA A 535 -3.47 -21.16 -5.55
C ALA A 535 -4.00 -22.58 -5.26
N LYS A 536 -4.73 -23.21 -6.18
CA LYS A 536 -5.21 -24.60 -6.03
C LYS A 536 -4.10 -25.64 -5.94
N ALA A 537 -2.90 -25.31 -6.42
CA ALA A 537 -1.74 -26.20 -6.32
C ALA A 537 -1.15 -26.20 -4.91
N ILE A 538 -1.54 -25.29 -4.04
CA ILE A 538 -1.15 -25.27 -2.63
C ILE A 538 -2.04 -26.30 -1.90
N PRO A 539 -1.48 -27.35 -1.28
CA PRO A 539 -2.28 -28.48 -0.79
C PRO A 539 -3.41 -28.12 0.16
N HIS A 540 -3.17 -27.29 1.18
CA HIS A 540 -4.22 -26.89 2.13
C HIS A 540 -5.27 -25.96 1.50
N VAL A 541 -4.92 -25.23 0.45
CA VAL A 541 -5.79 -24.35 -0.28
C VAL A 541 -6.63 -25.13 -1.30
N GLY A 542 -6.03 -26.11 -1.94
CA GLY A 542 -6.71 -26.99 -2.91
C GLY A 542 -7.94 -27.69 -2.33
N GLN A 543 -7.94 -28.00 -1.04
CA GLN A 543 -9.10 -28.57 -0.37
C GLN A 543 -10.31 -27.59 -0.36
N ILE A 544 -10.06 -26.32 -0.07
CA ILE A 544 -11.10 -25.28 -0.08
C ILE A 544 -11.72 -25.14 -1.47
N TYR A 545 -10.86 -25.14 -2.51
CA TYR A 545 -11.34 -25.14 -3.90
C TYR A 545 -12.23 -26.34 -4.22
N ALA A 546 -11.83 -27.52 -3.77
CA ALA A 546 -12.60 -28.74 -4.01
C ALA A 546 -13.99 -28.69 -3.36
N GLU A 547 -14.08 -28.13 -2.17
CA GLU A 547 -15.35 -28.00 -1.44
C GLU A 547 -16.28 -26.99 -2.08
N PHE A 548 -15.77 -25.81 -2.36
CA PHE A 548 -16.56 -24.78 -3.01
C PHE A 548 -17.03 -25.24 -4.40
N GLN A 549 -16.17 -25.90 -5.17
CA GLN A 549 -16.52 -26.47 -6.47
C GLN A 549 -17.65 -27.49 -6.36
N ARG A 550 -17.65 -28.36 -5.34
CA ARG A 550 -18.77 -29.30 -5.12
C ARG A 550 -20.11 -28.59 -4.92
N SER A 551 -20.11 -27.46 -4.22
CA SER A 551 -21.35 -26.67 -4.05
C SER A 551 -21.78 -26.02 -5.35
N LEU A 552 -20.84 -25.57 -6.19
CA LEU A 552 -21.17 -25.09 -7.54
C LEU A 552 -21.75 -26.22 -8.41
N ASP A 553 -21.18 -27.42 -8.35
CA ASP A 553 -21.63 -28.57 -9.11
C ASP A 553 -23.01 -29.03 -8.65
N ALA A 554 -23.33 -28.95 -7.36
CA ALA A 554 -24.69 -29.20 -6.85
C ALA A 554 -25.70 -28.18 -7.38
N LEU A 555 -25.32 -26.91 -7.48
CA LEU A 555 -26.16 -25.87 -8.11
C LEU A 555 -26.37 -26.14 -9.59
N LYS A 556 -25.37 -26.56 -10.34
CA LYS A 556 -25.47 -26.95 -11.74
C LYS A 556 -26.46 -28.15 -11.89
N ALA A 557 -26.29 -29.17 -11.05
CA ALA A 557 -27.14 -30.35 -11.06
C ALA A 557 -28.61 -30.04 -10.73
N SER A 558 -28.85 -29.10 -9.82
CA SER A 558 -30.22 -28.66 -9.45
C SER A 558 -30.89 -27.84 -10.53
N GLN A 559 -30.16 -27.36 -11.55
CA GLN A 559 -30.66 -26.47 -12.59
C GLN A 559 -31.28 -25.16 -12.06
N LYS A 560 -31.02 -24.82 -10.81
CA LYS A 560 -31.50 -23.59 -10.19
C LYS A 560 -30.81 -22.37 -10.84
N GLU A 561 -31.58 -21.34 -11.11
CA GLU A 561 -30.97 -20.05 -11.53
C GLU A 561 -30.14 -19.44 -10.42
N VAL A 562 -29.03 -18.84 -10.78
CA VAL A 562 -28.09 -18.25 -9.82
C VAL A 562 -27.86 -16.78 -10.10
N VAL A 563 -27.63 -16.04 -9.01
CA VAL A 563 -27.10 -14.68 -9.04
C VAL A 563 -25.64 -14.77 -8.64
N VAL A 564 -24.75 -14.15 -9.41
CA VAL A 564 -23.32 -14.16 -9.11
C VAL A 564 -22.87 -12.79 -8.66
N LEU A 565 -22.18 -12.74 -7.54
CA LEU A 565 -21.48 -11.57 -7.04
C LEU A 565 -19.98 -11.78 -7.30
N PRO A 566 -19.44 -11.21 -8.39
CA PRO A 566 -18.05 -11.43 -8.75
C PRO A 566 -17.12 -10.64 -7.84
N ALA A 567 -16.22 -11.31 -7.17
CA ALA A 567 -15.09 -10.64 -6.56
C ALA A 567 -14.03 -10.47 -7.63
N VAL A 568 -13.86 -9.30 -8.10
CA VAL A 568 -12.77 -9.00 -9.05
C VAL A 568 -12.03 -7.80 -8.56
N ASP A 569 -11.09 -8.04 -7.70
CA ASP A 569 -10.01 -7.12 -7.48
C ASP A 569 -8.71 -7.75 -8.00
N ARG A 570 -7.70 -6.92 -8.20
CA ARG A 570 -6.35 -7.27 -8.70
C ARG A 570 -5.76 -8.52 -8.03
N PHE A 571 -6.11 -8.74 -6.77
CA PHE A 571 -5.61 -9.84 -5.96
C PHE A 571 -6.47 -11.11 -6.02
N TYR A 572 -7.73 -11.02 -6.48
CA TYR A 572 -8.72 -12.10 -6.35
C TYR A 572 -9.11 -12.73 -7.69
N GLY A 573 -8.81 -12.07 -8.81
CA GLY A 573 -9.10 -12.61 -10.14
C GLY A 573 -8.47 -13.97 -10.40
N VAL A 574 -7.40 -14.28 -9.65
CA VAL A 574 -6.67 -15.54 -9.73
C VAL A 574 -7.45 -16.72 -9.15
N VAL A 575 -8.24 -16.47 -8.11
CA VAL A 575 -9.05 -17.51 -7.47
C VAL A 575 -10.07 -18.11 -8.44
N PHE A 576 -10.60 -17.30 -9.35
CA PHE A 576 -11.60 -17.76 -10.31
C PHE A 576 -11.06 -18.65 -11.41
N GLU A 577 -9.77 -18.54 -11.72
CA GLU A 577 -9.17 -19.31 -12.81
C GLU A 577 -9.30 -20.80 -12.58
N ASP A 578 -9.48 -21.17 -11.34
CA ASP A 578 -9.47 -22.55 -10.91
C ASP A 578 -10.85 -23.09 -10.60
N LEU A 579 -11.90 -22.24 -10.62
CA LEU A 579 -13.29 -22.65 -10.43
C LEU A 579 -13.99 -22.86 -11.77
N ASP A 580 -14.66 -24.00 -11.92
CA ASP A 580 -15.54 -24.24 -13.07
C ASP A 580 -16.92 -23.61 -12.85
N LEU A 581 -17.13 -22.45 -13.44
CA LEU A 581 -18.41 -21.74 -13.45
C LEU A 581 -19.27 -22.10 -14.69
N SER A 582 -18.74 -22.91 -15.62
CA SER A 582 -19.48 -23.30 -16.83
C SER A 582 -20.71 -24.13 -16.47
N GLY A 583 -21.77 -23.96 -17.23
CA GLY A 583 -23.02 -24.70 -17.00
C GLY A 583 -23.91 -24.16 -15.87
N LEU A 584 -23.52 -23.13 -15.15
CA LEU A 584 -24.40 -22.41 -14.25
C LEU A 584 -25.44 -21.61 -15.05
N LYS A 585 -26.69 -21.62 -14.59
CA LYS A 585 -27.74 -20.77 -15.13
C LYS A 585 -27.71 -19.39 -14.50
N VAL A 586 -26.85 -18.53 -14.99
CA VAL A 586 -26.65 -17.17 -14.42
C VAL A 586 -27.78 -16.27 -14.86
N ALA A 587 -28.65 -15.87 -13.93
CA ALA A 587 -29.77 -14.97 -14.16
C ALA A 587 -29.38 -13.50 -14.06
N ALA A 588 -28.44 -13.18 -13.14
CA ALA A 588 -27.95 -11.81 -12.93
C ALA A 588 -26.54 -11.81 -12.35
N VAL A 589 -25.82 -10.73 -12.58
CA VAL A 589 -24.54 -10.40 -11.94
C VAL A 589 -24.69 -9.11 -11.18
N LEU A 590 -24.41 -9.13 -9.87
CA LEU A 590 -24.53 -7.97 -8.98
C LEU A 590 -23.17 -7.57 -8.43
N ASP A 591 -22.87 -6.27 -8.42
CA ASP A 591 -21.60 -5.72 -7.90
C ASP A 591 -21.81 -4.38 -7.19
N THR A 592 -21.08 -4.13 -6.11
CA THR A 592 -21.10 -2.83 -5.41
C THR A 592 -20.23 -1.79 -6.10
N ARG A 593 -19.29 -2.20 -6.94
CA ARG A 593 -18.27 -1.36 -7.55
C ARG A 593 -18.80 -0.67 -8.80
N GLU A 594 -18.91 0.66 -8.75
CA GLU A 594 -19.47 1.49 -9.82
C GLU A 594 -18.79 1.27 -11.19
N HIS A 595 -17.47 1.05 -11.20
CA HIS A 595 -16.72 0.84 -12.44
C HIS A 595 -17.01 -0.53 -13.12
N ARG A 596 -17.67 -1.44 -12.42
CA ARG A 596 -18.10 -2.76 -12.96
C ARG A 596 -19.53 -2.74 -13.47
N ILE A 597 -20.32 -1.74 -13.08
CA ILE A 597 -21.70 -1.62 -13.54
C ILE A 597 -21.71 -1.39 -15.06
N GLY A 598 -22.48 -2.20 -15.75
CA GLY A 598 -22.51 -2.23 -17.22
C GLY A 598 -21.51 -3.16 -17.89
N ALA A 599 -20.49 -3.67 -17.15
CA ALA A 599 -19.55 -4.65 -17.69
C ALA A 599 -20.22 -6.03 -17.85
N SER A 600 -19.78 -6.83 -18.83
CA SER A 600 -20.28 -8.18 -19.03
C SER A 600 -19.49 -9.20 -18.19
N PHE A 601 -20.19 -10.07 -17.46
CA PHE A 601 -19.62 -11.21 -16.76
C PHE A 601 -20.51 -12.43 -16.90
N LEU A 602 -19.93 -13.57 -17.26
CA LEU A 602 -20.69 -14.83 -17.52
C LEU A 602 -21.87 -14.64 -18.50
N GLY A 603 -21.72 -13.75 -19.47
CA GLY A 603 -22.77 -13.45 -20.46
C GLY A 603 -23.89 -12.53 -19.98
N GLN A 604 -23.81 -12.02 -18.77
CA GLN A 604 -24.76 -11.07 -18.17
C GLN A 604 -24.13 -9.70 -17.99
N THR A 605 -24.94 -8.65 -18.11
CA THR A 605 -24.53 -7.29 -17.77
C THR A 605 -24.55 -7.14 -16.24
N THR A 606 -23.45 -6.65 -15.69
CA THR A 606 -23.32 -6.40 -14.25
C THR A 606 -24.19 -5.20 -13.85
N ILE A 607 -25.05 -5.39 -12.87
CA ILE A 607 -25.90 -4.34 -12.29
C ILE A 607 -25.48 -4.03 -10.85
N LYS A 608 -25.87 -2.85 -10.36
CA LYS A 608 -25.50 -2.40 -9.01
C LYS A 608 -26.15 -3.32 -7.96
N LEU A 609 -25.35 -3.79 -6.99
CA LEU A 609 -25.87 -4.46 -5.81
C LEU A 609 -26.43 -3.41 -4.84
N ASP A 610 -27.74 -3.41 -4.72
CA ASP A 610 -28.50 -2.72 -3.67
C ASP A 610 -29.71 -3.57 -3.28
N GLN A 611 -30.46 -3.13 -2.28
CA GLN A 611 -31.59 -3.88 -1.77
C GLN A 611 -32.68 -4.10 -2.83
N THR A 612 -32.88 -3.12 -3.71
CA THR A 612 -33.91 -3.20 -4.77
C THR A 612 -33.53 -4.22 -5.84
N SER A 613 -32.31 -4.15 -6.36
CA SER A 613 -31.81 -5.07 -7.38
C SER A 613 -31.70 -6.50 -6.84
N ALA A 614 -31.26 -6.67 -5.58
CA ALA A 614 -31.23 -7.96 -4.91
C ALA A 614 -32.65 -8.55 -4.71
N ALA A 615 -33.64 -7.75 -4.29
CA ALA A 615 -35.01 -8.19 -4.08
C ALA A 615 -35.67 -8.76 -5.36
N GLN A 616 -35.31 -8.24 -6.54
CA GLN A 616 -35.76 -8.75 -7.82
C GLN A 616 -35.21 -10.15 -8.15
N GLN A 617 -34.24 -10.62 -7.42
CA GLN A 617 -33.55 -11.89 -7.65
C GLN A 617 -33.92 -12.96 -6.60
N VAL A 618 -34.78 -12.64 -5.64
CA VAL A 618 -35.22 -13.60 -4.60
C VAL A 618 -35.84 -14.86 -5.22
N GLY A 619 -35.56 -16.01 -4.60
CA GLY A 619 -35.95 -17.33 -5.11
C GLY A 619 -34.87 -18.02 -5.94
N ARG A 620 -33.77 -17.32 -6.26
CA ARG A 620 -32.58 -17.87 -6.89
C ARG A 620 -31.53 -18.22 -5.82
N ALA A 621 -30.51 -18.98 -6.21
CA ALA A 621 -29.31 -19.09 -5.35
C ALA A 621 -28.35 -17.94 -5.62
N ALA A 622 -27.60 -17.51 -4.61
CA ALA A 622 -26.57 -16.50 -4.73
C ALA A 622 -25.18 -17.13 -4.55
N ILE A 623 -24.27 -16.84 -5.48
CA ILE A 623 -22.87 -17.23 -5.39
C ILE A 623 -22.07 -15.96 -5.09
N VAL A 624 -21.50 -15.86 -3.88
CA VAL A 624 -20.61 -14.80 -3.47
C VAL A 624 -19.19 -15.32 -3.61
N LEU A 625 -18.52 -14.83 -4.63
CA LEU A 625 -17.13 -15.17 -4.91
C LEU A 625 -16.22 -14.35 -3.95
N PRO A 626 -14.90 -14.64 -3.81
CA PRO A 626 -14.05 -13.97 -2.83
C PRO A 626 -14.18 -12.45 -2.87
N TRP A 627 -14.59 -11.84 -1.77
CA TRP A 627 -14.90 -10.41 -1.68
C TRP A 627 -14.41 -9.77 -0.37
N VAL A 628 -13.90 -8.54 -0.45
CA VAL A 628 -13.46 -7.75 0.70
C VAL A 628 -14.61 -7.42 1.66
N GLU A 629 -15.76 -7.06 1.09
CA GLU A 629 -16.96 -6.64 1.83
C GLU A 629 -18.06 -7.70 1.74
N TYR A 630 -17.68 -8.99 1.82
CA TYR A 630 -18.63 -10.07 1.64
C TYR A 630 -19.77 -10.06 2.66
N ASP A 631 -19.49 -9.64 3.89
CA ASP A 631 -20.48 -9.51 4.96
C ASP A 631 -21.55 -8.49 4.60
N THR A 632 -21.17 -7.34 4.01
CA THR A 632 -22.11 -6.34 3.50
C THR A 632 -22.92 -6.91 2.33
N ALA A 633 -22.26 -7.63 1.43
CA ALA A 633 -22.94 -8.27 0.30
C ALA A 633 -23.93 -9.32 0.77
N VAL A 634 -23.53 -10.23 1.68
CA VAL A 634 -24.39 -11.25 2.28
C VAL A 634 -25.54 -10.61 3.07
N ALA A 635 -25.25 -9.58 3.87
CA ALA A 635 -26.29 -8.85 4.62
C ALA A 635 -27.32 -8.19 3.69
N THR A 636 -26.88 -7.62 2.57
CA THR A 636 -27.76 -7.03 1.56
C THR A 636 -28.69 -8.08 0.93
N LEU A 637 -28.15 -9.26 0.59
CA LEU A 637 -28.95 -10.39 0.06
C LEU A 637 -29.99 -10.87 1.07
N LEU A 638 -29.59 -11.06 2.33
CA LEU A 638 -30.50 -11.47 3.41
C LEU A 638 -31.59 -10.43 3.66
N ALA A 639 -31.23 -9.15 3.71
CA ALA A 639 -32.21 -8.05 3.87
C ALA A 639 -33.18 -7.93 2.69
N ALA A 640 -32.74 -8.35 1.49
CA ALA A 640 -33.58 -8.42 0.30
C ALA A 640 -34.53 -9.63 0.29
N GLY A 641 -34.35 -10.61 1.18
CA GLY A 641 -35.21 -11.78 1.33
C GLY A 641 -34.65 -13.11 0.77
N PHE A 642 -33.35 -13.17 0.48
CA PHE A 642 -32.72 -14.46 0.16
C PHE A 642 -32.71 -15.36 1.39
N ALA A 643 -33.02 -16.64 1.19
CA ALA A 643 -32.83 -17.64 2.24
C ALA A 643 -31.33 -17.89 2.43
N ARG A 644 -30.91 -18.06 3.69
CA ARG A 644 -29.48 -18.22 4.00
C ARG A 644 -28.86 -19.45 3.34
N GLU A 645 -29.60 -20.52 3.25
CA GLU A 645 -29.22 -21.77 2.59
C GLU A 645 -29.03 -21.64 1.08
N ASP A 646 -29.57 -20.59 0.49
CA ASP A 646 -29.45 -20.31 -0.94
C ASP A 646 -28.19 -19.43 -1.24
N ILE A 647 -27.43 -19.01 -0.23
CA ILE A 647 -26.21 -18.19 -0.40
C ILE A 647 -24.98 -19.08 -0.24
N VAL A 648 -24.23 -19.25 -1.31
CA VAL A 648 -22.95 -19.97 -1.35
C VAL A 648 -21.84 -18.94 -1.37
N CYS A 649 -21.13 -18.75 -0.25
CA CYS A 649 -20.12 -17.72 -0.07
C CYS A 649 -18.72 -18.31 0.10
N TRP A 650 -17.80 -17.97 -0.81
CA TRP A 650 -16.40 -18.43 -0.75
C TRP A 650 -15.74 -18.17 0.59
N ASN A 651 -15.88 -16.95 1.12
CA ASN A 651 -15.23 -16.55 2.36
C ASN A 651 -15.62 -17.42 3.57
N GLU A 652 -16.79 -18.01 3.53
CA GLU A 652 -17.28 -18.91 4.60
C GLU A 652 -16.67 -20.29 4.50
N TYR A 653 -16.52 -20.84 3.30
CA TYR A 653 -15.78 -22.10 3.09
C TYR A 653 -14.35 -21.97 3.59
N PHE A 654 -13.75 -20.84 3.27
CA PHE A 654 -12.43 -20.52 3.74
C PHE A 654 -12.37 -20.47 5.26
N ALA A 655 -13.30 -19.75 5.91
CA ALA A 655 -13.37 -19.64 7.36
C ALA A 655 -13.56 -21.00 8.05
N ALA A 656 -14.44 -21.85 7.51
CA ALA A 656 -14.68 -23.18 8.05
C ALA A 656 -13.41 -24.06 7.98
N ALA A 657 -12.70 -24.02 6.86
CA ALA A 657 -11.45 -24.76 6.70
C ALA A 657 -10.33 -24.30 7.65
N MET A 658 -10.32 -23.00 8.00
CA MET A 658 -9.30 -22.42 8.88
C MET A 658 -9.56 -22.62 10.36
N LEU A 659 -10.84 -22.70 10.78
CA LEU A 659 -11.23 -22.76 12.19
C LEU A 659 -11.44 -24.17 12.72
N GLY A 660 -11.71 -25.14 11.84
CA GLY A 660 -12.32 -26.40 12.23
C GLY A 660 -13.80 -26.22 12.62
N ASP A 661 -14.54 -27.32 12.62
CA ASP A 661 -16.01 -27.30 12.76
C ASP A 661 -16.51 -26.69 14.08
N ASP A 662 -15.78 -26.83 15.19
CA ASP A 662 -16.21 -26.38 16.51
C ASP A 662 -16.19 -24.85 16.68
N ALA A 663 -15.19 -24.18 16.11
CA ALA A 663 -15.06 -22.72 16.24
C ALA A 663 -15.96 -21.94 15.24
N ALA A 664 -16.37 -22.58 14.16
CA ALA A 664 -17.34 -22.02 13.22
C ALA A 664 -18.76 -21.99 13.83
N GLN A 665 -19.10 -22.94 14.71
CA GLN A 665 -20.41 -23.03 15.36
C GLN A 665 -20.61 -21.97 16.47
N GLU A 666 -19.58 -21.63 17.23
CA GLU A 666 -19.70 -20.65 18.34
C GLU A 666 -19.98 -19.20 17.87
N ARG A 667 -19.75 -18.88 16.61
CA ARG A 667 -19.82 -17.49 16.11
C ARG A 667 -21.08 -17.09 15.38
N LYS A 668 -22.00 -18.04 15.11
CA LYS A 668 -23.28 -17.73 14.45
C LYS A 668 -24.44 -18.41 15.16
N PRO A 669 -25.23 -17.69 15.93
CA PRO A 669 -26.48 -18.26 16.48
C PRO A 669 -27.39 -18.70 15.31
N GLY A 670 -27.67 -20.00 15.23
CA GLY A 670 -28.60 -20.58 14.28
C GLY A 670 -28.00 -21.11 12.95
N HIS A 671 -26.71 -21.32 12.88
CA HIS A 671 -26.07 -21.87 11.67
C HIS A 671 -25.60 -23.30 11.86
N GLU A 672 -26.18 -24.24 11.14
CA GLU A 672 -25.60 -25.58 10.98
C GLU A 672 -24.56 -25.56 9.85
N PRO A 673 -23.32 -26.06 10.07
CA PRO A 673 -22.34 -26.16 9.01
C PRO A 673 -22.81 -27.20 7.99
N ARG A 674 -22.77 -26.85 6.72
CA ARG A 674 -22.94 -27.83 5.64
C ARG A 674 -21.64 -28.58 5.47
N VAL A 675 -21.55 -29.77 6.03
CA VAL A 675 -20.40 -30.66 5.95
C VAL A 675 -20.59 -31.67 4.84
N GLY A 676 -19.57 -31.87 4.09
CA GLY A 676 -19.42 -32.96 3.15
C GLY A 676 -18.06 -32.96 2.48
N PHE A 677 -17.03 -33.48 3.20
CA PHE A 677 -15.70 -33.65 2.65
C PHE A 677 -15.58 -34.95 1.86
N GLY A 678 -15.11 -34.91 0.64
CA GLY A 678 -14.57 -36.06 -0.10
C GLY A 678 -15.08 -36.30 -1.52
N ALA A 679 -14.48 -35.67 -2.53
CA ALA A 679 -14.36 -36.18 -3.90
C ALA A 679 -13.32 -35.38 -4.71
N PRO A 680 -12.61 -35.97 -5.70
CA PRO A 680 -11.56 -35.31 -6.48
C PRO A 680 -12.13 -34.26 -7.46
N LEU A 681 -11.28 -33.26 -7.77
CA LEU A 681 -11.58 -32.16 -8.68
C LEU A 681 -11.69 -32.60 -10.14
N PRO A 682 -12.64 -32.04 -10.93
CA PRO A 682 -12.62 -32.15 -12.38
C PRO A 682 -11.63 -31.17 -13.03
N GLU A 683 -11.19 -31.48 -14.25
CA GLU A 683 -10.16 -30.73 -14.97
C GLU A 683 -10.69 -29.42 -15.57
N THR A 684 -9.96 -28.37 -15.28
CA THR A 684 -9.73 -27.07 -15.96
C THR A 684 -10.87 -26.22 -16.52
N PHE A 685 -11.07 -25.08 -15.88
CA PHE A 685 -11.74 -23.88 -16.40
C PHE A 685 -10.75 -22.68 -16.45
N SER A 686 -10.85 -21.85 -17.51
CA SER A 686 -10.06 -20.61 -17.64
C SER A 686 -10.99 -19.38 -17.48
N PRO A 687 -10.74 -18.47 -16.52
CA PRO A 687 -11.56 -17.27 -16.30
C PRO A 687 -11.59 -16.31 -17.48
N SER A 688 -10.58 -16.35 -18.36
CA SER A 688 -10.60 -15.59 -19.60
C SER A 688 -11.82 -15.85 -20.48
N LYS A 689 -12.53 -16.98 -20.23
CA LYS A 689 -13.81 -17.31 -20.89
C LYS A 689 -15.03 -16.79 -20.14
N ALA A 690 -14.94 -16.57 -18.82
CA ALA A 690 -16.05 -16.05 -18.02
C ALA A 690 -16.29 -14.56 -18.27
N TRP A 691 -15.26 -13.81 -18.61
CA TRP A 691 -15.32 -12.43 -19.09
C TRP A 691 -15.37 -12.39 -20.61
N ALA A 692 -16.36 -13.05 -21.21
CA ALA A 692 -16.55 -12.98 -22.66
C ALA A 692 -16.83 -11.55 -23.06
N ARG A 693 -15.86 -10.93 -23.70
CA ARG A 693 -15.99 -9.63 -24.35
C ARG A 693 -16.96 -9.76 -25.54
N THR A 694 -17.85 -8.83 -25.69
CA THR A 694 -18.19 -8.36 -27.03
C THR A 694 -16.86 -7.89 -27.60
N GLU A 695 -16.40 -8.48 -28.70
CA GLU A 695 -15.06 -8.40 -29.25
C GLU A 695 -14.35 -7.06 -28.98
N PRO A 696 -13.18 -7.05 -28.32
CA PRO A 696 -12.38 -5.85 -28.24
C PRO A 696 -11.84 -5.59 -29.65
N ASN A 697 -11.83 -4.33 -30.02
CA ASN A 697 -11.17 -3.85 -31.21
C ASN A 697 -9.77 -4.47 -31.31
N LYS A 698 -9.54 -5.30 -32.32
CA LYS A 698 -8.30 -6.03 -32.61
C LYS A 698 -7.10 -5.11 -32.89
N ALA A 699 -7.24 -3.79 -32.71
CA ALA A 699 -6.24 -2.78 -32.98
C ALA A 699 -5.04 -2.78 -32.02
N LEU A 700 -5.21 -3.26 -30.77
CA LEU A 700 -4.16 -3.19 -29.75
C LEU A 700 -3.14 -4.34 -29.78
N VAL A 701 -3.33 -5.38 -30.59
CA VAL A 701 -2.47 -6.59 -30.58
C VAL A 701 -1.96 -6.99 -31.98
N ARG A 702 -2.32 -6.28 -33.07
CA ARG A 702 -1.88 -6.63 -34.43
C ARG A 702 -1.11 -5.49 -35.11
N SER A 703 0.14 -5.37 -34.77
CA SER A 703 1.18 -5.05 -35.74
C SER A 703 2.49 -5.62 -35.23
N SER A 704 2.84 -6.73 -35.81
CA SER A 704 4.04 -7.60 -35.78
C SER A 704 5.24 -7.15 -35.04
#